data_6138362e8d2921b9ad4d9cd868199720
#
_entry.id   6138362e8d2921b9ad4d9cd868199720
#
_cell.length_a   1.000
_cell.length_b   1.000
_cell.length_c   1.000
_cell.angle_alpha   90.00
_cell.angle_beta   90.00
_cell.angle_gamma   90.00
#
_symmetry.space_group_name_H-M   'P 1'
#
loop_
_entity.id
_entity.type
_entity.pdbx_description
1 polymer ?
#
loop_
_entity_poly.entity_id
_entity_poly.type
_entity_poly.pdbx_seq_one_letter_code
_entity_poly.pdbx_strand_id
1 'polypeptide(L)'
;MGHINRLKEQCDRKILILDGAMGTEIQKYNLTEEDFRGERFADVPGQMKGNNDVLNLTRPDVISDIYRRYLEAGADIISANTFSSQRISQADYHLEDYAREMAYQGARLARIQADQFSTPDKPRFVAGDVGPTNKTCSMSPDVSNPAARDITYDELFDDCCEQIDGLIEGGVDVILIETVFDTLNCKAMIDAAFTMMKKRGVELPVMVSLTVSDLAGRTLSGQTIEAFLASLSPYPIFSVGMNCAFGAPQMKPFIERMGKIAPYYISAHPNAGLPNEMGAYDETPESMAPQIAEFIDEGLVNIIGGCCGTTPDFIARYAQMAEGKKPHVVTQRPQYMWLSGLDLLQVDDHVHAPIDSSRFVNVGERCNVAGSRKFLRLINEKSYEEALGIARKQVADGAAVVDVNMDDGLLDAKAEMVNFLNMIAAEPEIAKVPIMIDSSKWNVITAGLKCCQGKCIVNSISLKEGEEVFVAHAKDVLRYGAACVVMCFDEVGQATTFERRIEIAERAYHILVDQVGMNPLDIIFDPNVLAIATGMEEHDNYAVDFIRATEWITTHLPGAHVSGGVSNLSFSFRGNTYIREAIHSVFLHYAQQKGMDFGIVNAKARMDYHKIPKEQLDIIEDVVLNRRKGAYEDLIELAAEIKEKADAAKAAKAGGATAPKPAAPEWRKDSVENRLKYALRKGISDFLQVDIDEALGKYPHAVNVIEGPLMDGMNEVGELFGEGKMFLPQVVKTARTMKAAVSILQPHIEAEKEGGSSKAGKVVLATVKGDVHDIGKNIVAVVMSCNNYDVVDLGVMVPAEQIVRKAVEEKADAVGLSGLITPSLEEMVHVAQQMQNAGLRLPIMVGGATTSEMHVALKIAPVYDGPVVWVKDASLNAGICARLFGKDGAAYEAELKRRYEQLRQKYHEQQARLGSLQEARENKLNLF
;
A
#
# COMPACT_ATOMS: atom_id res chain seq x y z
N MET A 1 -12.81 -0.52 -35.87
CA MET A 1 -13.10 -0.07 -34.49
C MET A 1 -11.95 -0.55 -33.62
N GLY A 2 -11.31 0.32 -32.82
CA GLY A 2 -10.21 -0.10 -31.94
C GLY A 2 -10.70 -1.01 -30.80
N HIS A 3 -9.78 -1.74 -30.16
CA HIS A 3 -10.10 -2.67 -29.07
C HIS A 3 -10.90 -2.01 -27.95
N ILE A 4 -10.50 -0.80 -27.53
CA ILE A 4 -11.18 -0.03 -26.48
C ILE A 4 -12.65 0.19 -26.83
N ASN A 5 -12.95 0.65 -28.05
CA ASN A 5 -14.32 0.96 -28.46
C ASN A 5 -15.19 -0.30 -28.53
N ARG A 6 -14.64 -1.42 -28.95
CA ARG A 6 -15.38 -2.70 -29.03
C ARG A 6 -15.76 -3.20 -27.63
N LEU A 7 -14.82 -3.17 -26.67
CA LEU A 7 -15.07 -3.61 -25.31
C LEU A 7 -16.04 -2.65 -24.62
N LYS A 8 -15.86 -1.33 -24.79
CA LYS A 8 -16.76 -0.28 -24.28
C LYS A 8 -18.20 -0.49 -24.74
N GLU A 9 -18.42 -0.67 -26.04
CA GLU A 9 -19.75 -0.91 -26.60
C GLU A 9 -20.44 -2.12 -25.93
N GLN A 10 -19.70 -3.18 -25.65
CA GLN A 10 -20.24 -4.36 -24.98
C GLN A 10 -20.55 -4.08 -23.51
N CYS A 11 -19.65 -3.41 -22.77
CA CYS A 11 -19.86 -3.03 -21.36
C CYS A 11 -21.03 -2.04 -21.14
N ASP A 12 -21.29 -1.16 -22.13
CA ASP A 12 -22.42 -0.24 -22.09
C ASP A 12 -23.76 -0.96 -22.34
N ARG A 13 -23.72 -2.08 -23.06
CA ARG A 13 -24.94 -2.81 -23.49
C ARG A 13 -25.38 -3.91 -22.51
N LYS A 14 -24.41 -4.63 -21.93
CA LYS A 14 -24.65 -5.81 -21.10
C LYS A 14 -23.56 -5.99 -20.05
N ILE A 15 -23.88 -6.80 -19.04
CA ILE A 15 -22.85 -7.30 -18.13
C ILE A 15 -22.02 -8.34 -18.85
N LEU A 16 -20.70 -8.15 -18.92
CA LEU A 16 -19.76 -9.10 -19.50
C LEU A 16 -19.37 -10.18 -18.50
N ILE A 17 -19.19 -11.37 -19.01
CA ILE A 17 -18.78 -12.54 -18.21
C ILE A 17 -17.29 -12.77 -18.43
N LEU A 18 -16.50 -12.60 -17.39
CA LEU A 18 -15.12 -13.05 -17.33
C LEU A 18 -15.10 -14.53 -16.93
N ASP A 19 -14.04 -15.24 -17.30
CA ASP A 19 -13.86 -16.64 -16.94
C ASP A 19 -13.66 -16.87 -15.42
N GLY A 20 -13.30 -18.07 -15.03
CA GLY A 20 -13.03 -18.47 -13.66
C GLY A 20 -11.57 -18.92 -13.48
N ALA A 21 -11.33 -19.61 -12.38
CA ALA A 21 -10.00 -19.98 -11.92
C ALA A 21 -9.27 -20.96 -12.84
N MET A 22 -8.23 -20.50 -13.54
CA MET A 22 -7.34 -21.35 -14.32
C MET A 22 -6.66 -22.43 -13.46
N GLY A 23 -6.08 -22.04 -12.32
CA GLY A 23 -5.41 -22.97 -11.40
C GLY A 23 -6.31 -24.07 -10.88
N THR A 24 -7.57 -23.76 -10.51
CA THR A 24 -8.57 -24.75 -10.09
C THR A 24 -8.87 -25.77 -11.18
N GLU A 25 -8.95 -25.33 -12.43
CA GLU A 25 -9.17 -26.23 -13.56
C GLU A 25 -7.95 -27.09 -13.86
N ILE A 26 -6.72 -26.54 -13.82
CA ILE A 26 -5.48 -27.29 -13.99
C ILE A 26 -5.37 -28.43 -12.96
N GLN A 27 -5.73 -28.18 -11.70
CA GLN A 27 -5.68 -29.19 -10.64
C GLN A 27 -6.51 -30.45 -10.97
N LYS A 28 -7.61 -30.32 -11.70
CA LYS A 28 -8.47 -31.46 -12.07
C LYS A 28 -7.78 -32.45 -13.01
N TYR A 29 -6.74 -32.05 -13.74
CA TYR A 29 -5.99 -32.93 -14.62
C TYR A 29 -4.97 -33.80 -13.88
N ASN A 30 -4.74 -33.56 -12.56
CA ASN A 30 -3.80 -34.31 -11.74
C ASN A 30 -2.41 -34.46 -12.39
N LEU A 31 -1.92 -33.36 -12.98
CA LEU A 31 -0.64 -33.33 -13.72
C LEU A 31 0.53 -33.71 -12.78
N THR A 32 1.47 -34.47 -13.32
CA THR A 32 2.70 -34.89 -12.63
C THR A 32 3.82 -33.86 -12.81
N GLU A 33 4.92 -34.04 -12.10
CA GLU A 33 6.12 -33.21 -12.28
C GLU A 33 6.64 -33.31 -13.74
N GLU A 34 6.56 -34.48 -14.35
CA GLU A 34 6.97 -34.73 -15.74
C GLU A 34 6.08 -33.98 -16.73
N ASP A 35 4.77 -33.82 -16.45
CA ASP A 35 3.86 -33.01 -17.26
C ASP A 35 4.25 -31.53 -17.27
N PHE A 36 4.60 -31.00 -16.07
CA PHE A 36 5.06 -29.61 -15.94
C PHE A 36 6.40 -29.37 -16.61
N ARG A 37 7.35 -30.33 -16.52
CA ARG A 37 8.67 -30.22 -17.14
C ARG A 37 8.63 -30.39 -18.66
N GLY A 38 7.84 -31.36 -19.12
CA GLY A 38 7.93 -31.84 -20.50
C GLY A 38 9.37 -32.29 -20.82
N GLU A 39 9.63 -32.52 -22.09
CA GLU A 39 10.99 -32.83 -22.59
C GLU A 39 11.91 -31.61 -22.54
N ARG A 40 11.33 -30.43 -22.63
CA ARG A 40 12.05 -29.15 -22.80
C ARG A 40 12.83 -28.73 -21.55
N PHE A 41 12.30 -28.99 -20.36
CA PHE A 41 12.85 -28.56 -19.10
C PHE A 41 13.32 -29.72 -18.21
N ALA A 42 13.62 -30.89 -18.83
CA ALA A 42 14.03 -32.10 -18.10
C ALA A 42 15.25 -31.88 -17.19
N ASP A 43 16.21 -31.08 -17.65
CA ASP A 43 17.47 -30.82 -16.96
C ASP A 43 17.46 -29.57 -16.05
N VAL A 44 16.36 -28.82 -15.99
CA VAL A 44 16.28 -27.63 -15.13
C VAL A 44 16.18 -28.05 -13.66
N PRO A 45 17.00 -27.50 -12.76
CA PRO A 45 16.95 -27.85 -11.34
C PRO A 45 15.66 -27.42 -10.66
N GLY A 46 15.40 -27.97 -9.48
CA GLY A 46 14.22 -27.61 -8.69
C GLY A 46 12.95 -28.36 -9.09
N GLN A 47 11.81 -27.98 -8.57
CA GLN A 47 10.50 -28.53 -8.89
C GLN A 47 9.76 -27.58 -9.82
N MET A 48 9.09 -28.11 -10.84
CA MET A 48 8.26 -27.37 -11.79
C MET A 48 6.78 -27.44 -11.46
N LYS A 49 6.34 -28.50 -10.78
CA LYS A 49 4.94 -28.66 -10.38
C LYS A 49 4.50 -27.48 -9.49
N GLY A 50 3.44 -26.79 -9.91
CA GLY A 50 2.97 -25.55 -9.31
C GLY A 50 3.18 -24.31 -10.19
N ASN A 51 4.12 -24.39 -11.17
CA ASN A 51 4.27 -23.34 -12.17
C ASN A 51 3.22 -23.52 -13.28
N ASN A 52 2.05 -22.95 -13.11
CA ASN A 52 0.97 -23.11 -14.07
C ASN A 52 1.30 -22.49 -15.45
N ASP A 53 2.11 -21.45 -15.48
CA ASP A 53 2.44 -20.70 -16.69
C ASP A 53 3.34 -21.49 -17.63
N VAL A 54 4.19 -22.37 -17.11
CA VAL A 54 5.05 -23.24 -17.93
C VAL A 54 4.23 -24.23 -18.77
N LEU A 55 2.99 -24.54 -18.33
CA LEU A 55 2.08 -25.41 -19.09
C LEU A 55 1.68 -24.84 -20.44
N ASN A 56 1.82 -23.53 -20.64
CA ASN A 56 1.68 -22.92 -21.98
C ASN A 56 2.66 -23.49 -22.99
N LEU A 57 3.82 -23.95 -22.49
CA LEU A 57 4.91 -24.52 -23.30
C LEU A 57 4.92 -26.05 -23.28
N THR A 58 4.56 -26.68 -22.16
CA THR A 58 4.70 -28.12 -21.97
C THR A 58 3.39 -28.90 -22.16
N ARG A 59 2.24 -28.29 -21.81
CA ARG A 59 0.90 -28.89 -21.94
C ARG A 59 -0.11 -27.90 -22.55
N PRO A 60 0.17 -27.35 -23.75
CA PRO A 60 -0.76 -26.42 -24.42
C PRO A 60 -2.14 -27.04 -24.73
N ASP A 61 -2.22 -28.36 -24.81
CA ASP A 61 -3.46 -29.12 -24.94
C ASP A 61 -4.39 -28.91 -23.74
N VAL A 62 -3.87 -28.99 -22.53
CA VAL A 62 -4.63 -28.78 -21.28
C VAL A 62 -5.12 -27.34 -21.20
N ILE A 63 -4.23 -26.36 -21.43
CA ILE A 63 -4.57 -24.96 -21.35
C ILE A 63 -5.64 -24.58 -22.41
N SER A 64 -5.49 -25.07 -23.63
CA SER A 64 -6.50 -24.86 -24.68
C SER A 64 -7.85 -25.47 -24.35
N ASP A 65 -7.88 -26.65 -23.73
CA ASP A 65 -9.12 -27.30 -23.32
C ASP A 65 -9.84 -26.50 -22.23
N ILE A 66 -9.11 -25.94 -21.26
CA ILE A 66 -9.69 -25.10 -20.23
C ILE A 66 -10.32 -23.84 -20.83
N TYR A 67 -9.64 -23.15 -21.73
CA TYR A 67 -10.20 -21.98 -22.42
C TYR A 67 -11.47 -22.34 -23.20
N ARG A 68 -11.44 -23.45 -23.93
CA ARG A 68 -12.61 -23.93 -24.66
C ARG A 68 -13.82 -24.12 -23.74
N ARG A 69 -13.63 -24.78 -22.60
CA ARG A 69 -14.70 -25.04 -21.63
C ARG A 69 -15.28 -23.76 -21.02
N TYR A 70 -14.45 -22.74 -20.72
CA TYR A 70 -14.95 -21.45 -20.25
C TYR A 70 -15.72 -20.70 -21.35
N LEU A 71 -15.26 -20.75 -22.60
CA LEU A 71 -15.97 -20.16 -23.73
C LEU A 71 -17.30 -20.85 -24.01
N GLU A 72 -17.37 -22.18 -23.91
CA GLU A 72 -18.59 -22.98 -23.99
C GLU A 72 -19.56 -22.62 -22.86
N ALA A 73 -19.07 -22.39 -21.65
CA ALA A 73 -19.83 -21.93 -20.50
C ALA A 73 -20.39 -20.50 -20.67
N GLY A 74 -19.93 -19.75 -21.66
CA GLY A 74 -20.47 -18.44 -22.00
C GLY A 74 -19.60 -17.26 -21.66
N ALA A 75 -18.36 -17.46 -21.20
CA ALA A 75 -17.44 -16.37 -20.93
C ALA A 75 -17.27 -15.44 -22.16
N ASP A 76 -17.43 -14.15 -21.97
CA ASP A 76 -17.18 -13.11 -22.99
C ASP A 76 -15.70 -12.74 -23.05
N ILE A 77 -15.01 -12.83 -21.90
CA ILE A 77 -13.58 -12.53 -21.72
C ILE A 77 -12.93 -13.77 -21.09
N ILE A 78 -11.81 -14.22 -21.64
CA ILE A 78 -10.96 -15.25 -21.04
C ILE A 78 -9.60 -14.67 -20.69
N SER A 79 -9.08 -15.03 -19.52
CA SER A 79 -7.77 -14.60 -19.03
C SER A 79 -6.67 -15.53 -19.53
N ALA A 80 -5.61 -14.99 -20.11
CA ALA A 80 -4.45 -15.78 -20.51
C ALA A 80 -3.80 -16.41 -19.26
N ASN A 81 -3.29 -17.63 -19.40
CA ASN A 81 -2.56 -18.35 -18.34
C ASN A 81 -1.16 -17.76 -18.16
N THR A 82 -1.07 -16.52 -17.68
CA THR A 82 0.17 -15.72 -17.64
C THR A 82 0.34 -14.96 -16.35
N PHE A 83 -0.38 -15.36 -15.30
CA PHE A 83 -0.42 -14.71 -14.00
C PHE A 83 0.98 -14.47 -13.38
N SER A 84 1.89 -15.44 -13.53
CA SER A 84 3.25 -15.38 -13.02
C SER A 84 4.32 -15.37 -14.12
N SER A 85 3.97 -14.95 -15.34
CA SER A 85 4.91 -14.90 -16.48
C SER A 85 5.84 -13.68 -16.43
N GLN A 86 6.31 -13.29 -15.21
CA GLN A 86 7.35 -12.28 -14.99
C GLN A 86 8.68 -12.99 -14.71
N ARG A 87 9.82 -12.40 -15.14
CA ARG A 87 11.15 -12.93 -14.81
C ARG A 87 11.34 -13.13 -13.31
N ILE A 88 10.88 -12.16 -12.51
CA ILE A 88 10.96 -12.18 -11.04
C ILE A 88 10.25 -13.41 -10.49
N SER A 89 9.03 -13.69 -10.93
CA SER A 89 8.25 -14.85 -10.48
C SER A 89 8.81 -16.17 -11.02
N GLN A 90 9.30 -16.19 -12.25
CA GLN A 90 9.87 -17.37 -12.89
C GLN A 90 11.27 -17.72 -12.40
N ALA A 91 11.98 -16.78 -11.72
CA ALA A 91 13.26 -17.04 -11.10
C ALA A 91 13.17 -18.10 -9.98
N ASP A 92 12.03 -18.23 -9.31
CA ASP A 92 11.78 -19.26 -8.31
C ASP A 92 11.82 -20.69 -8.90
N TYR A 93 11.60 -20.78 -10.21
CA TYR A 93 11.62 -22.03 -10.98
C TYR A 93 12.85 -22.15 -11.90
N HIS A 94 13.79 -21.20 -11.87
CA HIS A 94 14.93 -21.10 -12.79
C HIS A 94 14.49 -21.00 -14.26
N LEU A 95 13.37 -20.35 -14.54
CA LEU A 95 12.76 -20.17 -15.86
C LEU A 95 12.61 -18.69 -16.24
N GLU A 96 13.33 -17.78 -15.61
CA GLU A 96 13.26 -16.34 -15.85
C GLU A 96 13.47 -15.97 -17.32
N ASP A 97 14.32 -16.71 -18.06
CA ASP A 97 14.58 -16.44 -19.47
C ASP A 97 13.45 -16.88 -20.42
N TYR A 98 12.47 -17.60 -19.89
CA TYR A 98 11.29 -18.06 -20.64
C TYR A 98 10.01 -17.26 -20.31
N ALA A 99 10.07 -16.28 -19.40
CA ALA A 99 8.92 -15.49 -18.96
C ALA A 99 8.15 -14.85 -20.14
N ARG A 100 8.85 -14.16 -21.01
CA ARG A 100 8.24 -13.55 -22.21
C ARG A 100 7.61 -14.59 -23.15
N GLU A 101 8.25 -15.73 -23.34
CA GLU A 101 7.71 -16.80 -24.20
C GLU A 101 6.45 -17.42 -23.60
N MET A 102 6.41 -17.61 -22.28
CA MET A 102 5.22 -18.08 -21.56
C MET A 102 4.06 -17.08 -21.73
N ALA A 103 4.32 -15.78 -21.58
CA ALA A 103 3.33 -14.73 -21.80
C ALA A 103 2.79 -14.74 -23.23
N TYR A 104 3.69 -14.82 -24.20
CA TYR A 104 3.31 -14.89 -25.62
C TYR A 104 2.45 -16.12 -25.95
N GLN A 105 2.87 -17.31 -25.51
CA GLN A 105 2.16 -18.56 -25.83
C GLN A 105 0.82 -18.63 -25.07
N GLY A 106 0.76 -18.20 -23.79
CA GLY A 106 -0.49 -18.13 -23.04
C GLY A 106 -1.53 -17.26 -23.73
N ALA A 107 -1.13 -16.06 -24.14
CA ALA A 107 -1.99 -15.14 -24.89
C ALA A 107 -2.42 -15.72 -26.26
N ARG A 108 -1.49 -16.33 -26.99
CA ARG A 108 -1.77 -16.93 -28.30
C ARG A 108 -2.73 -18.11 -28.21
N LEU A 109 -2.58 -19.00 -27.23
CA LEU A 109 -3.49 -20.13 -27.00
C LEU A 109 -4.91 -19.62 -26.70
N ALA A 110 -5.02 -18.60 -25.83
CA ALA A 110 -6.30 -17.96 -25.52
C ALA A 110 -6.91 -17.32 -26.77
N ARG A 111 -6.11 -16.60 -27.58
CA ARG A 111 -6.58 -15.96 -28.81
C ARG A 111 -7.15 -16.98 -29.81
N ILE A 112 -6.42 -18.09 -30.04
CA ILE A 112 -6.88 -19.16 -30.95
C ILE A 112 -8.25 -19.69 -30.50
N GLN A 113 -8.46 -19.93 -29.21
CA GLN A 113 -9.74 -20.42 -28.70
C GLN A 113 -10.82 -19.34 -28.81
N ALA A 114 -10.54 -18.11 -28.40
CA ALA A 114 -11.51 -17.03 -28.47
C ALA A 114 -11.99 -16.75 -29.89
N ASP A 115 -11.12 -16.85 -30.92
CA ASP A 115 -11.48 -16.67 -32.33
C ASP A 115 -12.45 -17.73 -32.82
N GLN A 116 -12.35 -18.98 -32.32
CA GLN A 116 -13.26 -20.07 -32.73
C GLN A 116 -14.69 -19.84 -32.22
N PHE A 117 -14.83 -19.16 -31.08
CA PHE A 117 -16.13 -18.90 -30.43
C PHE A 117 -16.65 -17.49 -30.68
N SER A 118 -15.86 -16.58 -31.25
CA SER A 118 -16.25 -15.22 -31.52
C SER A 118 -17.18 -15.10 -32.72
N THR A 119 -18.28 -14.37 -32.53
CA THR A 119 -19.23 -14.03 -33.59
C THR A 119 -19.44 -12.50 -33.62
N PRO A 120 -19.98 -11.92 -34.69
CA PRO A 120 -20.30 -10.49 -34.72
C PRO A 120 -21.23 -10.04 -33.59
N ASP A 121 -22.19 -10.89 -33.20
CA ASP A 121 -23.16 -10.60 -32.16
C ASP A 121 -22.63 -10.90 -30.75
N LYS A 122 -21.68 -11.83 -30.64
CA LYS A 122 -21.07 -12.23 -29.36
C LYS A 122 -19.55 -12.32 -29.55
N PRO A 123 -18.85 -11.18 -29.59
CA PRO A 123 -17.39 -11.16 -29.66
C PRO A 123 -16.79 -11.73 -28.38
N ARG A 124 -15.66 -12.43 -28.49
CA ARG A 124 -14.88 -12.94 -27.36
C ARG A 124 -13.58 -12.16 -27.25
N PHE A 125 -13.20 -11.84 -26.05
CA PHE A 125 -12.01 -11.05 -25.75
C PHE A 125 -11.01 -11.89 -24.97
N VAL A 126 -9.73 -11.57 -25.17
CA VAL A 126 -8.61 -12.16 -24.42
C VAL A 126 -8.02 -11.09 -23.53
N ALA A 127 -8.05 -11.32 -22.23
CA ALA A 127 -7.33 -10.53 -21.23
C ALA A 127 -5.92 -11.09 -21.07
N GLY A 128 -4.92 -10.25 -21.32
CA GLY A 128 -3.53 -10.53 -20.97
C GLY A 128 -3.36 -10.34 -19.48
N ASP A 129 -3.22 -11.43 -18.76
CA ASP A 129 -3.17 -11.44 -17.32
C ASP A 129 -1.78 -11.11 -16.80
N VAL A 130 -1.70 -10.11 -15.94
CA VAL A 130 -0.50 -9.64 -15.22
C VAL A 130 -0.80 -9.71 -13.74
N GLY A 131 -0.43 -10.81 -13.11
CA GLY A 131 -0.58 -11.01 -11.69
C GLY A 131 0.50 -10.29 -10.86
N PRO A 132 0.40 -10.31 -9.54
CA PRO A 132 1.40 -9.71 -8.65
C PRO A 132 2.70 -10.55 -8.66
N THR A 133 3.80 -9.87 -8.35
CA THR A 133 5.06 -10.57 -8.04
C THR A 133 5.14 -10.92 -6.55
N ASN A 134 6.07 -11.79 -6.21
CA ASN A 134 6.40 -12.12 -4.81
C ASN A 134 7.17 -11.01 -4.07
N LYS A 135 7.48 -9.88 -4.75
CA LYS A 135 8.21 -8.74 -4.21
C LYS A 135 7.38 -7.46 -4.26
N THR A 136 7.62 -6.55 -3.32
CA THR A 136 6.88 -5.30 -3.20
C THR A 136 7.80 -4.08 -3.24
N CYS A 137 7.34 -3.03 -3.94
CA CYS A 137 8.06 -1.76 -4.03
C CYS A 137 7.83 -0.85 -2.82
N SER A 138 6.71 -1.03 -2.08
CA SER A 138 6.34 -0.12 -0.99
C SER A 138 6.65 -0.64 0.42
N MET A 139 6.92 -1.94 0.58
CA MET A 139 7.19 -2.54 1.88
C MET A 139 8.65 -2.95 2.02
N SER A 140 9.18 -2.86 3.25
CA SER A 140 10.52 -3.35 3.54
C SER A 140 10.49 -4.83 3.90
N PRO A 141 11.40 -5.66 3.36
CA PRO A 141 11.61 -7.03 3.78
C PRO A 141 12.37 -7.12 5.11
N ASP A 142 13.03 -6.04 5.52
CA ASP A 142 13.86 -5.98 6.72
C ASP A 142 13.29 -4.99 7.74
N VAL A 143 12.80 -5.50 8.86
CA VAL A 143 12.27 -4.70 9.97
C VAL A 143 13.31 -3.76 10.54
N SER A 144 14.59 -4.16 10.51
CA SER A 144 15.68 -3.32 11.02
C SER A 144 16.04 -2.19 10.07
N ASN A 145 15.70 -2.34 8.79
CA ASN A 145 15.97 -1.33 7.77
C ASN A 145 14.68 -0.98 7.01
N PRO A 146 13.86 -0.08 7.53
CA PRO A 146 12.58 0.29 6.91
C PRO A 146 12.72 0.91 5.51
N ALA A 147 13.91 1.38 5.14
CA ALA A 147 14.19 1.90 3.81
C ALA A 147 14.52 0.81 2.78
N ALA A 148 14.84 -0.41 3.20
CA ALA A 148 15.13 -1.51 2.28
C ALA A 148 13.93 -1.86 1.41
N ARG A 149 14.19 -2.30 0.21
CA ARG A 149 13.20 -2.83 -0.73
C ARG A 149 13.77 -4.07 -1.41
N ASP A 150 12.93 -5.09 -1.62
CA ASP A 150 13.29 -6.29 -2.38
C ASP A 150 13.38 -6.03 -3.87
N ILE A 151 12.66 -5.03 -4.33
CA ILE A 151 12.59 -4.62 -5.72
C ILE A 151 12.34 -3.12 -5.81
N THR A 152 12.95 -2.49 -6.81
CA THR A 152 12.69 -1.10 -7.17
C THR A 152 11.56 -0.98 -8.20
N TYR A 153 10.98 0.21 -8.30
CA TYR A 153 10.01 0.53 -9.33
C TYR A 153 10.54 0.23 -10.75
N ASP A 154 11.80 0.60 -11.03
CA ASP A 154 12.41 0.43 -12.36
C ASP A 154 12.62 -1.06 -12.71
N GLU A 155 13.09 -1.87 -11.74
CA GLU A 155 13.26 -3.31 -11.96
C GLU A 155 11.91 -3.99 -12.24
N LEU A 156 10.87 -3.65 -11.50
CA LEU A 156 9.53 -4.19 -11.74
C LEU A 156 8.95 -3.70 -13.06
N PHE A 157 9.14 -2.42 -13.38
CA PHE A 157 8.72 -1.84 -14.67
C PHE A 157 9.34 -2.57 -15.84
N ASP A 158 10.66 -2.82 -15.82
CA ASP A 158 11.38 -3.51 -16.88
C ASP A 158 10.89 -4.96 -17.05
N ASP A 159 10.67 -5.66 -15.96
CA ASP A 159 10.14 -7.03 -15.94
C ASP A 159 8.73 -7.10 -16.54
N CYS A 160 7.84 -6.22 -16.11
CA CYS A 160 6.48 -6.14 -16.65
C CYS A 160 6.45 -5.72 -18.12
N CYS A 161 7.39 -4.90 -18.58
CA CYS A 161 7.53 -4.57 -20.00
C CYS A 161 7.77 -5.83 -20.84
N GLU A 162 8.60 -6.77 -20.35
CA GLU A 162 8.88 -8.01 -21.08
C GLU A 162 7.66 -8.92 -21.15
N GLN A 163 6.92 -9.09 -20.05
CA GLN A 163 5.67 -9.85 -20.03
C GLN A 163 4.63 -9.24 -20.96
N ILE A 164 4.36 -7.94 -20.81
CA ILE A 164 3.32 -7.24 -21.59
C ILE A 164 3.67 -7.21 -23.08
N ASP A 165 4.95 -7.13 -23.44
CA ASP A 165 5.40 -7.26 -24.82
C ASP A 165 5.01 -8.61 -25.43
N GLY A 166 5.20 -9.70 -24.67
CA GLY A 166 4.76 -11.04 -25.05
C GLY A 166 3.24 -11.13 -25.18
N LEU A 167 2.48 -10.56 -24.25
CA LEU A 167 1.01 -10.55 -24.28
C LEU A 167 0.47 -9.83 -25.51
N ILE A 168 0.98 -8.63 -25.81
CA ILE A 168 0.56 -7.85 -26.99
C ILE A 168 0.86 -8.62 -28.27
N GLU A 169 2.06 -9.21 -28.40
CA GLU A 169 2.44 -10.01 -29.57
C GLU A 169 1.57 -11.28 -29.71
N GLY A 170 1.16 -11.88 -28.56
CA GLY A 170 0.24 -13.03 -28.52
C GLY A 170 -1.20 -12.71 -28.91
N GLY A 171 -1.57 -11.42 -29.02
CA GLY A 171 -2.84 -10.97 -29.59
C GLY A 171 -3.95 -10.76 -28.54
N VAL A 172 -3.62 -10.26 -27.36
CA VAL A 172 -4.60 -9.90 -26.35
C VAL A 172 -5.43 -8.67 -26.75
N ASP A 173 -6.67 -8.60 -26.27
CA ASP A 173 -7.59 -7.47 -26.49
C ASP A 173 -7.55 -6.44 -25.35
N VAL A 174 -7.10 -6.83 -24.16
CA VAL A 174 -7.07 -6.03 -22.95
C VAL A 174 -5.90 -6.48 -22.08
N ILE A 175 -5.31 -5.57 -21.33
CA ILE A 175 -4.34 -5.89 -20.25
C ILE A 175 -5.11 -5.93 -18.93
N LEU A 176 -5.05 -7.04 -18.21
CA LEU A 176 -5.64 -7.22 -16.90
C LEU A 176 -4.53 -7.28 -15.86
N ILE A 177 -4.43 -6.24 -15.03
CA ILE A 177 -3.54 -6.20 -13.86
C ILE A 177 -4.39 -6.64 -12.67
N GLU A 178 -4.18 -7.85 -12.17
CA GLU A 178 -5.06 -8.41 -11.16
C GLU A 178 -4.34 -8.76 -9.85
N THR A 179 -5.14 -8.98 -8.82
CA THR A 179 -4.69 -9.34 -7.46
C THR A 179 -3.73 -8.30 -6.89
N VAL A 180 -4.02 -7.03 -7.17
CA VAL A 180 -3.19 -5.91 -6.74
C VAL A 180 -3.28 -5.76 -5.22
N PHE A 181 -2.20 -5.97 -4.50
CA PHE A 181 -2.09 -5.76 -3.07
C PHE A 181 -1.09 -4.64 -2.68
N ASP A 182 -0.32 -4.16 -3.64
CA ASP A 182 0.61 -3.03 -3.52
C ASP A 182 0.38 -2.04 -4.67
N THR A 183 -0.05 -0.82 -4.32
CA THR A 183 -0.40 0.20 -5.31
C THR A 183 0.82 0.72 -6.07
N LEU A 184 2.02 0.71 -5.46
CA LEU A 184 3.23 1.14 -6.16
C LEU A 184 3.63 0.11 -7.22
N ASN A 185 3.48 -1.18 -6.94
CA ASN A 185 3.62 -2.24 -7.95
C ASN A 185 2.62 -2.02 -9.10
N CYS A 186 1.36 -1.74 -8.76
CA CYS A 186 0.32 -1.48 -9.76
C CYS A 186 0.67 -0.30 -10.68
N LYS A 187 1.21 0.79 -10.12
CA LYS A 187 1.65 1.95 -10.92
C LYS A 187 2.79 1.57 -11.89
N ALA A 188 3.75 0.76 -11.46
CA ALA A 188 4.82 0.28 -12.33
C ALA A 188 4.28 -0.60 -13.47
N MET A 189 3.30 -1.48 -13.18
CA MET A 189 2.64 -2.33 -14.17
C MET A 189 1.81 -1.51 -15.17
N ILE A 190 1.09 -0.49 -14.70
CA ILE A 190 0.33 0.44 -15.57
C ILE A 190 1.28 1.23 -16.48
N ASP A 191 2.39 1.74 -15.93
CA ASP A 191 3.42 2.44 -16.71
C ASP A 191 4.03 1.53 -17.79
N ALA A 192 4.34 0.28 -17.44
CA ALA A 192 4.82 -0.73 -18.37
C ALA A 192 3.79 -0.98 -19.49
N ALA A 193 2.50 -1.10 -19.14
CA ALA A 193 1.43 -1.33 -20.11
C ALA A 193 1.34 -0.19 -21.12
N PHE A 194 1.26 1.06 -20.68
CA PHE A 194 1.19 2.20 -21.59
C PHE A 194 2.48 2.41 -22.40
N THR A 195 3.64 2.14 -21.78
CA THR A 195 4.93 2.23 -22.48
C THR A 195 5.02 1.20 -23.60
N MET A 196 4.62 -0.04 -23.34
CA MET A 196 4.67 -1.11 -24.35
C MET A 196 3.62 -0.94 -25.45
N MET A 197 2.40 -0.50 -25.09
CA MET A 197 1.38 -0.15 -26.08
C MET A 197 1.87 0.95 -27.03
N LYS A 198 2.48 2.01 -26.49
CA LYS A 198 3.09 3.06 -27.31
C LYS A 198 4.20 2.54 -28.21
N LYS A 199 5.09 1.69 -27.69
CA LYS A 199 6.20 1.08 -28.44
C LYS A 199 5.70 0.19 -29.58
N ARG A 200 4.62 -0.55 -29.36
CA ARG A 200 3.99 -1.45 -30.34
C ARG A 200 2.99 -0.76 -31.27
N GLY A 201 2.65 0.52 -31.01
CA GLY A 201 1.67 1.28 -31.79
C GLY A 201 0.25 0.72 -31.67
N VAL A 202 -0.12 0.18 -30.52
CA VAL A 202 -1.45 -0.36 -30.22
C VAL A 202 -2.08 0.38 -29.07
N GLU A 203 -3.42 0.38 -29.03
CA GLU A 203 -4.20 0.92 -27.91
C GLU A 203 -5.11 -0.18 -27.38
N LEU A 204 -4.84 -0.62 -26.15
CA LEU A 204 -5.63 -1.63 -25.46
C LEU A 204 -6.23 -1.03 -24.17
N PRO A 205 -7.44 -1.45 -23.78
CA PRO A 205 -7.96 -1.12 -22.47
C PRO A 205 -7.11 -1.78 -21.37
N VAL A 206 -6.94 -1.07 -20.25
CA VAL A 206 -6.27 -1.59 -19.05
C VAL A 206 -7.30 -1.77 -17.96
N MET A 207 -7.49 -2.99 -17.50
CA MET A 207 -8.32 -3.35 -16.36
C MET A 207 -7.43 -3.53 -15.13
N VAL A 208 -7.88 -3.05 -13.98
CA VAL A 208 -7.16 -3.18 -12.70
C VAL A 208 -8.07 -3.84 -11.66
N SER A 209 -7.60 -4.90 -11.05
CA SER A 209 -8.35 -5.63 -10.02
C SER A 209 -7.58 -5.70 -8.72
N LEU A 210 -8.17 -5.09 -7.66
CA LEU A 210 -7.63 -4.99 -6.33
C LEU A 210 -7.90 -6.26 -5.52
N THR A 211 -6.97 -6.62 -4.66
CA THR A 211 -7.23 -7.54 -3.54
C THR A 211 -6.99 -6.83 -2.21
N VAL A 212 -7.86 -7.05 -1.24
CA VAL A 212 -7.73 -6.47 0.09
C VAL A 212 -7.28 -7.53 1.08
N SER A 213 -6.56 -7.12 2.10
CA SER A 213 -5.99 -8.04 3.09
C SER A 213 -6.85 -8.22 4.33
N ASP A 214 -7.86 -7.37 4.52
CA ASP A 214 -8.70 -7.39 5.71
C ASP A 214 -10.14 -6.93 5.43
N LEU A 215 -11.03 -7.15 6.40
CA LEU A 215 -12.43 -6.72 6.33
C LEU A 215 -12.62 -5.19 6.45
N ALA A 216 -11.58 -4.44 6.79
CA ALA A 216 -11.61 -2.98 6.74
C ALA A 216 -11.43 -2.44 5.31
N GLY A 217 -11.05 -3.31 4.36
CA GLY A 217 -10.90 -2.98 2.95
C GLY A 217 -9.60 -2.24 2.64
N ARG A 218 -8.51 -2.60 3.32
CA ARG A 218 -7.17 -2.09 3.01
C ARG A 218 -6.36 -3.09 2.21
N THR A 219 -5.52 -2.56 1.33
CA THR A 219 -4.46 -3.35 0.68
C THR A 219 -3.44 -3.84 1.69
N LEU A 220 -2.61 -4.79 1.31
CA LEU A 220 -1.50 -5.24 2.15
C LEU A 220 -0.53 -4.08 2.48
N SER A 221 -0.30 -3.18 1.52
CA SER A 221 0.49 -1.96 1.71
C SER A 221 -0.22 -0.86 2.52
N GLY A 222 -1.46 -1.09 2.98
CA GLY A 222 -2.19 -0.27 3.94
C GLY A 222 -3.15 0.76 3.36
N GLN A 223 -3.26 0.92 2.05
CA GLN A 223 -4.19 1.88 1.44
C GLN A 223 -5.66 1.47 1.57
N THR A 224 -6.53 2.46 1.80
CA THR A 224 -7.98 2.29 1.63
C THR A 224 -8.35 2.19 0.15
N ILE A 225 -9.55 1.68 -0.14
CA ILE A 225 -10.10 1.63 -1.50
C ILE A 225 -10.14 3.02 -2.14
N GLU A 226 -10.55 4.03 -1.39
CA GLU A 226 -10.62 5.41 -1.85
C GLU A 226 -9.23 5.97 -2.17
N ALA A 227 -8.23 5.70 -1.33
CA ALA A 227 -6.85 6.09 -1.58
C ALA A 227 -6.25 5.39 -2.80
N PHE A 228 -6.58 4.11 -2.98
CA PHE A 228 -6.22 3.35 -4.18
C PHE A 228 -6.81 3.98 -5.44
N LEU A 229 -8.12 4.27 -5.46
CA LEU A 229 -8.78 4.93 -6.58
C LEU A 229 -8.20 6.33 -6.86
N ALA A 230 -7.87 7.09 -5.82
CA ALA A 230 -7.19 8.36 -5.97
C ALA A 230 -5.82 8.21 -6.63
N SER A 231 -5.06 7.18 -6.21
CA SER A 231 -3.72 6.88 -6.77
C SER A 231 -3.78 6.51 -8.26
N LEU A 232 -4.88 5.91 -8.70
CA LEU A 232 -5.12 5.53 -10.11
C LEU A 232 -5.80 6.61 -10.94
N SER A 233 -6.37 7.64 -10.31
CA SER A 233 -7.19 8.66 -11.01
C SER A 233 -6.49 9.41 -12.15
N PRO A 234 -5.15 9.57 -12.18
CA PRO A 234 -4.47 10.18 -13.32
C PRO A 234 -4.37 9.29 -14.55
N TYR A 235 -4.55 7.96 -14.40
CA TYR A 235 -4.38 7.02 -15.50
C TYR A 235 -5.67 6.79 -16.28
N PRO A 236 -5.60 6.66 -17.62
CA PRO A 236 -6.76 6.36 -18.46
C PRO A 236 -7.08 4.85 -18.44
N ILE A 237 -7.30 4.28 -17.25
CA ILE A 237 -7.68 2.88 -17.11
C ILE A 237 -9.13 2.66 -17.53
N PHE A 238 -9.46 1.44 -17.96
CA PHE A 238 -10.77 1.07 -18.46
C PHE A 238 -11.72 0.68 -17.32
N SER A 239 -11.29 -0.24 -16.46
CA SER A 239 -12.10 -0.71 -15.34
C SER A 239 -11.28 -0.84 -14.07
N VAL A 240 -11.97 -0.72 -12.95
CA VAL A 240 -11.48 -1.09 -11.62
C VAL A 240 -12.39 -2.15 -11.03
N GLY A 241 -11.84 -2.99 -10.17
CA GLY A 241 -12.62 -4.02 -9.51
C GLY A 241 -11.87 -4.71 -8.41
N MET A 242 -12.40 -5.86 -8.01
CA MET A 242 -11.79 -6.70 -6.99
C MET A 242 -11.84 -8.16 -7.38
N ASN A 243 -10.78 -8.89 -7.01
CA ASN A 243 -10.73 -10.34 -7.13
C ASN A 243 -10.08 -10.97 -5.91
N CYS A 244 -10.29 -12.27 -5.76
CA CYS A 244 -9.67 -13.08 -4.71
C CYS A 244 -10.00 -12.62 -3.28
N ALA A 245 -9.21 -13.01 -2.29
CA ALA A 245 -9.35 -12.76 -0.86
C ALA A 245 -10.68 -13.21 -0.24
N PHE A 246 -11.82 -12.89 -0.86
CA PHE A 246 -13.16 -13.09 -0.29
C PHE A 246 -14.11 -13.81 -1.23
N GLY A 247 -15.17 -14.39 -0.64
CA GLY A 247 -16.38 -14.77 -1.35
C GLY A 247 -17.24 -13.53 -1.69
N ALA A 248 -18.30 -13.75 -2.44
CA ALA A 248 -19.18 -12.69 -2.92
C ALA A 248 -19.81 -11.82 -1.80
N PRO A 249 -20.29 -12.36 -0.67
CA PRO A 249 -20.92 -11.54 0.37
C PRO A 249 -19.96 -10.55 1.03
N GLN A 250 -18.70 -10.95 1.25
CA GLN A 250 -17.68 -10.09 1.86
C GLN A 250 -17.17 -9.04 0.88
N MET A 251 -17.13 -9.36 -0.43
CA MET A 251 -16.67 -8.45 -1.49
C MET A 251 -17.70 -7.37 -1.81
N LYS A 252 -18.99 -7.67 -1.73
CA LYS A 252 -20.08 -6.77 -2.15
C LYS A 252 -19.98 -5.34 -1.57
N PRO A 253 -19.80 -5.13 -0.26
CA PRO A 253 -19.74 -3.77 0.29
C PRO A 253 -18.61 -2.93 -0.31
N PHE A 254 -17.51 -3.56 -0.70
CA PHE A 254 -16.38 -2.87 -1.31
C PHE A 254 -16.66 -2.50 -2.77
N ILE A 255 -17.30 -3.39 -3.52
CA ILE A 255 -17.75 -3.11 -4.90
C ILE A 255 -18.79 -1.99 -4.91
N GLU A 256 -19.73 -1.96 -3.97
CA GLU A 256 -20.68 -0.84 -3.82
C GLU A 256 -19.97 0.50 -3.56
N ARG A 257 -18.93 0.50 -2.70
CA ARG A 257 -18.13 1.70 -2.43
C ARG A 257 -17.39 2.16 -3.68
N MET A 258 -16.75 1.24 -4.40
CA MET A 258 -16.08 1.55 -5.68
C MET A 258 -17.04 2.14 -6.69
N GLY A 259 -18.21 1.51 -6.92
CA GLY A 259 -19.19 1.94 -7.90
C GLY A 259 -19.75 3.34 -7.64
N LYS A 260 -19.80 3.79 -6.37
CA LYS A 260 -20.27 5.14 -6.01
C LYS A 260 -19.31 6.26 -6.38
N ILE A 261 -18.01 5.97 -6.49
CA ILE A 261 -16.99 7.02 -6.62
C ILE A 261 -16.07 6.82 -7.83
N ALA A 262 -15.91 5.61 -8.34
CA ALA A 262 -14.99 5.33 -9.44
C ALA A 262 -15.58 5.73 -10.80
N PRO A 263 -14.90 6.59 -11.58
CA PRO A 263 -15.33 6.96 -12.94
C PRO A 263 -14.89 5.94 -13.98
N TYR A 264 -14.99 4.65 -13.65
CA TYR A 264 -14.53 3.51 -14.45
C TYR A 264 -15.60 2.43 -14.46
N TYR A 265 -15.54 1.51 -15.43
CA TYR A 265 -16.32 0.28 -15.37
C TYR A 265 -15.93 -0.52 -14.13
N ILE A 266 -16.88 -1.25 -13.56
CA ILE A 266 -16.68 -2.01 -12.33
C ILE A 266 -16.65 -3.49 -12.63
N SER A 267 -15.63 -4.19 -12.12
CA SER A 267 -15.50 -5.64 -12.23
C SER A 267 -15.45 -6.33 -10.86
N ALA A 268 -15.96 -7.56 -10.76
CA ALA A 268 -15.91 -8.35 -9.55
C ALA A 268 -15.66 -9.84 -9.88
N HIS A 269 -14.63 -10.42 -9.27
CA HIS A 269 -14.23 -11.81 -9.45
C HIS A 269 -14.05 -12.50 -8.08
N PRO A 270 -15.15 -12.80 -7.35
CA PRO A 270 -15.08 -13.44 -6.04
C PRO A 270 -14.63 -14.89 -6.13
N ASN A 271 -14.06 -15.41 -5.04
CA ASN A 271 -13.80 -16.82 -4.84
C ASN A 271 -15.13 -17.60 -4.69
N ALA A 272 -15.10 -18.90 -4.90
CA ALA A 272 -16.21 -19.80 -4.61
C ALA A 272 -16.39 -20.00 -3.08
N GLY A 273 -16.61 -18.89 -2.38
CA GLY A 273 -16.62 -18.80 -0.92
C GLY A 273 -15.22 -18.61 -0.34
N LEU A 274 -15.09 -18.92 0.94
CA LEU A 274 -13.79 -19.02 1.62
C LEU A 274 -13.32 -20.47 1.60
N PRO A 275 -12.00 -20.74 1.55
CA PRO A 275 -11.50 -22.11 1.65
C PRO A 275 -11.94 -22.73 2.99
N ASN A 276 -12.37 -23.97 2.95
CA ASN A 276 -12.74 -24.73 4.14
C ASN A 276 -11.47 -25.17 4.92
N GLU A 277 -11.67 -25.86 6.05
CA GLU A 277 -10.60 -26.33 6.92
C GLU A 277 -9.59 -27.29 6.23
N MET A 278 -9.91 -27.81 5.05
CA MET A 278 -9.07 -28.68 4.23
C MET A 278 -8.51 -27.95 2.99
N GLY A 279 -8.71 -26.62 2.90
CA GLY A 279 -8.25 -25.79 1.78
C GLY A 279 -9.08 -25.97 0.50
N ALA A 280 -10.20 -26.69 0.53
CA ALA A 280 -11.11 -26.83 -0.58
C ALA A 280 -12.21 -25.74 -0.54
N TYR A 281 -12.85 -25.52 -1.69
CA TYR A 281 -13.96 -24.58 -1.81
C TYR A 281 -15.27 -25.37 -1.84
N ASP A 282 -16.20 -25.06 -0.92
CA ASP A 282 -17.44 -25.80 -0.71
C ASP A 282 -18.64 -25.19 -1.44
N GLU A 283 -18.53 -23.97 -1.96
CA GLU A 283 -19.59 -23.33 -2.72
C GLU A 283 -19.82 -24.05 -4.05
N THR A 284 -21.11 -24.19 -4.39
CA THR A 284 -21.55 -24.71 -5.69
C THR A 284 -22.12 -23.58 -6.55
N PRO A 285 -22.31 -23.78 -7.86
CA PRO A 285 -22.99 -22.78 -8.69
C PRO A 285 -24.36 -22.37 -8.16
N GLU A 286 -25.08 -23.31 -7.55
CA GLU A 286 -26.42 -23.09 -6.98
C GLU A 286 -26.37 -22.29 -5.67
N SER A 287 -25.43 -22.58 -4.78
CA SER A 287 -25.29 -21.87 -3.51
C SER A 287 -24.76 -20.46 -3.69
N MET A 288 -23.88 -20.25 -4.69
CA MET A 288 -23.31 -18.93 -4.98
C MET A 288 -24.23 -18.05 -5.85
N ALA A 289 -25.15 -18.65 -6.61
CA ALA A 289 -26.04 -17.92 -7.50
C ALA A 289 -26.85 -16.80 -6.81
N PRO A 290 -27.45 -16.98 -5.63
CA PRO A 290 -28.15 -15.89 -4.93
C PRO A 290 -27.22 -14.73 -4.56
N GLN A 291 -25.98 -15.02 -4.20
CA GLN A 291 -24.98 -14.03 -3.82
C GLN A 291 -24.54 -13.19 -5.02
N ILE A 292 -24.34 -13.83 -6.18
CA ILE A 292 -23.99 -13.16 -7.44
C ILE A 292 -25.19 -12.40 -8.03
N ALA A 293 -26.42 -12.91 -7.79
CA ALA A 293 -27.62 -12.19 -8.20
C ALA A 293 -27.70 -10.78 -7.61
N GLU A 294 -27.23 -10.58 -6.39
CA GLU A 294 -27.20 -9.25 -5.77
C GLU A 294 -26.32 -8.26 -6.55
N PHE A 295 -25.15 -8.69 -7.04
CA PHE A 295 -24.29 -7.83 -7.87
C PHE A 295 -24.96 -7.46 -9.20
N ILE A 296 -25.63 -8.42 -9.81
CA ILE A 296 -26.28 -8.28 -11.11
C ILE A 296 -27.57 -7.46 -11.00
N ASP A 297 -28.45 -7.81 -10.07
CA ASP A 297 -29.79 -7.24 -9.95
C ASP A 297 -29.76 -5.79 -9.39
N GLU A 298 -28.77 -5.48 -8.55
CA GLU A 298 -28.56 -4.14 -8.02
C GLU A 298 -27.72 -3.26 -8.98
N GLY A 299 -27.26 -3.81 -10.12
CA GLY A 299 -26.50 -3.06 -11.11
C GLY A 299 -25.14 -2.57 -10.60
N LEU A 300 -24.44 -3.42 -9.84
CA LEU A 300 -23.16 -3.05 -9.21
C LEU A 300 -21.96 -3.23 -10.13
N VAL A 301 -22.06 -4.03 -11.19
CA VAL A 301 -20.95 -4.47 -12.01
C VAL A 301 -21.23 -4.30 -13.51
N ASN A 302 -20.14 -4.09 -14.27
CA ASN A 302 -20.11 -4.18 -15.72
C ASN A 302 -19.51 -5.50 -16.19
N ILE A 303 -18.64 -6.09 -15.37
CA ILE A 303 -17.94 -7.35 -15.63
C ILE A 303 -18.03 -8.19 -14.36
N ILE A 304 -18.49 -9.44 -14.51
CA ILE A 304 -18.58 -10.40 -13.43
C ILE A 304 -17.87 -11.70 -13.87
N GLY A 305 -17.08 -12.27 -12.99
CA GLY A 305 -16.37 -13.53 -13.22
C GLY A 305 -16.15 -14.27 -11.93
N GLY A 306 -15.19 -15.17 -11.93
CA GLY A 306 -14.81 -15.92 -10.76
C GLY A 306 -13.32 -15.94 -10.52
N CYS A 307 -12.91 -16.21 -9.29
CA CYS A 307 -11.54 -16.46 -8.90
C CYS A 307 -11.43 -17.85 -8.25
N CYS A 308 -10.57 -18.09 -7.30
CA CYS A 308 -10.27 -19.39 -6.73
C CYS A 308 -11.53 -20.24 -6.43
N GLY A 309 -11.49 -21.52 -6.81
CA GLY A 309 -12.58 -22.48 -6.64
C GLY A 309 -13.67 -22.40 -7.69
N THR A 310 -13.76 -21.35 -8.52
CA THR A 310 -14.78 -21.27 -9.58
C THR A 310 -14.40 -22.10 -10.81
N THR A 311 -15.41 -22.67 -11.45
CA THR A 311 -15.27 -23.59 -12.60
C THR A 311 -16.17 -23.13 -13.74
N PRO A 312 -16.11 -23.77 -14.94
CA PRO A 312 -17.01 -23.46 -16.04
C PRO A 312 -18.50 -23.52 -15.66
N ASP A 313 -18.91 -24.37 -14.72
CA ASP A 313 -20.30 -24.47 -14.26
C ASP A 313 -20.76 -23.18 -13.54
N PHE A 314 -19.91 -22.56 -12.73
CA PHE A 314 -20.19 -21.23 -12.12
C PHE A 314 -20.36 -20.18 -13.22
N ILE A 315 -19.46 -20.15 -14.17
CA ILE A 315 -19.47 -19.17 -15.26
C ILE A 315 -20.71 -19.33 -16.14
N ALA A 316 -21.12 -20.55 -16.44
CA ALA A 316 -22.38 -20.84 -17.15
C ALA A 316 -23.60 -20.29 -16.37
N ARG A 317 -23.58 -20.43 -15.04
CA ARG A 317 -24.65 -19.91 -14.19
C ARG A 317 -24.67 -18.38 -14.20
N TYR A 318 -23.49 -17.72 -14.10
CA TYR A 318 -23.40 -16.26 -14.17
C TYR A 318 -23.86 -15.72 -15.53
N ALA A 319 -23.44 -16.35 -16.62
CA ALA A 319 -23.86 -15.98 -17.97
C ALA A 319 -25.39 -16.05 -18.14
N GLN A 320 -26.03 -17.10 -17.62
CA GLN A 320 -27.47 -17.23 -17.62
C GLN A 320 -28.16 -16.13 -16.80
N MET A 321 -27.64 -15.81 -15.62
CA MET A 321 -28.23 -14.82 -14.72
C MET A 321 -28.06 -13.38 -15.23
N ALA A 322 -26.97 -13.09 -15.93
CA ALA A 322 -26.68 -11.76 -16.48
C ALA A 322 -27.43 -11.48 -17.78
N GLU A 323 -28.09 -12.49 -18.40
CA GLU A 323 -28.82 -12.31 -19.64
C GLU A 323 -29.95 -11.28 -19.47
N GLY A 324 -29.95 -10.24 -20.33
CA GLY A 324 -30.96 -9.18 -20.31
C GLY A 324 -30.86 -8.22 -19.12
N LYS A 325 -29.89 -8.36 -18.24
CA LYS A 325 -29.66 -7.45 -17.11
C LYS A 325 -28.86 -6.20 -17.53
N LYS A 326 -29.13 -5.09 -16.84
CA LYS A 326 -28.44 -3.83 -17.11
C LYS A 326 -27.11 -3.77 -16.36
N PRO A 327 -26.04 -3.33 -17.02
CA PRO A 327 -24.74 -3.14 -16.38
C PRO A 327 -24.77 -1.90 -15.45
N HIS A 328 -23.75 -1.79 -14.60
CA HIS A 328 -23.49 -0.62 -13.78
C HIS A 328 -23.39 0.66 -14.64
N VAL A 329 -23.98 1.74 -14.13
CA VAL A 329 -23.86 3.07 -14.74
C VAL A 329 -22.62 3.76 -14.17
N VAL A 330 -21.61 3.94 -15.01
CA VAL A 330 -20.34 4.54 -14.59
C VAL A 330 -20.56 5.90 -13.95
N THR A 331 -20.03 6.09 -12.76
CA THR A 331 -20.08 7.34 -12.01
C THR A 331 -19.31 8.44 -12.74
N GLN A 332 -19.81 9.66 -12.72
CA GLN A 332 -19.10 10.80 -13.30
C GLN A 332 -17.82 11.09 -12.49
N ARG A 333 -16.81 11.58 -13.19
CA ARG A 333 -15.56 11.97 -12.53
C ARG A 333 -15.86 13.02 -11.46
N PRO A 334 -15.29 12.87 -10.23
CA PRO A 334 -15.47 13.85 -9.18
C PRO A 334 -15.03 15.25 -9.61
N GLN A 335 -15.76 16.28 -9.14
CA GLN A 335 -15.46 17.67 -9.39
C GLN A 335 -14.55 18.26 -8.30
N TYR A 336 -13.69 17.46 -7.72
CA TYR A 336 -12.72 17.84 -6.69
C TYR A 336 -11.41 17.07 -6.88
N MET A 337 -10.33 17.67 -6.40
CA MET A 337 -9.01 17.03 -6.44
C MET A 337 -8.94 15.85 -5.47
N TRP A 338 -8.39 14.78 -5.92
CA TRP A 338 -8.00 13.63 -5.10
C TRP A 338 -6.49 13.58 -4.93
N LEU A 339 -6.04 13.50 -3.70
CA LEU A 339 -4.68 13.17 -3.31
C LEU A 339 -4.73 12.01 -2.33
N SER A 340 -3.65 11.26 -2.18
CA SER A 340 -3.62 10.15 -1.24
C SER A 340 -2.23 9.85 -0.70
N GLY A 341 -2.21 9.48 0.57
CA GLY A 341 -1.22 8.60 1.17
C GLY A 341 -1.83 7.20 1.29
N LEU A 342 -1.88 6.66 2.52
CA LEU A 342 -2.69 5.47 2.83
C LEU A 342 -4.19 5.80 2.92
N ASP A 343 -4.54 7.05 3.21
CA ASP A 343 -5.90 7.55 3.24
C ASP A 343 -6.12 8.58 2.12
N LEU A 344 -7.37 8.78 1.73
CA LEU A 344 -7.78 9.79 0.75
C LEU A 344 -7.73 11.19 1.38
N LEU A 345 -7.17 12.15 0.67
CA LEU A 345 -7.37 13.57 0.89
C LEU A 345 -8.16 14.14 -0.29
N GLN A 346 -9.35 14.64 -0.01
CA GLN A 346 -10.21 15.32 -0.98
C GLN A 346 -10.06 16.83 -0.81
N VAL A 347 -9.87 17.54 -1.92
CA VAL A 347 -9.83 19.00 -1.97
C VAL A 347 -10.89 19.49 -2.92
N ASP A 348 -11.91 20.17 -2.40
CA ASP A 348 -13.01 20.69 -3.18
C ASP A 348 -12.56 21.88 -4.06
N ASP A 349 -13.16 22.07 -5.21
CA ASP A 349 -12.92 23.23 -6.04
C ASP A 349 -13.66 24.48 -5.48
N HIS A 350 -13.25 25.66 -5.96
CA HIS A 350 -13.78 26.93 -5.52
C HIS A 350 -15.17 27.25 -6.09
N VAL A 351 -15.56 26.59 -7.18
CA VAL A 351 -16.81 26.86 -7.91
C VAL A 351 -18.00 26.26 -7.17
N HIS A 352 -17.81 25.09 -6.57
CA HIS A 352 -18.89 24.31 -5.96
C HIS A 352 -18.96 24.45 -4.43
N ALA A 353 -17.89 24.92 -3.80
CA ALA A 353 -17.88 25.13 -2.36
C ALA A 353 -17.02 26.34 -1.94
N PRO A 354 -17.62 27.38 -1.30
CA PRO A 354 -16.83 28.49 -0.76
C PRO A 354 -15.75 27.97 0.18
N ILE A 355 -14.53 28.48 0.03
CA ILE A 355 -13.42 28.12 0.92
C ILE A 355 -13.68 28.73 2.29
N ASP A 356 -13.74 27.90 3.29
CA ASP A 356 -13.60 28.31 4.67
C ASP A 356 -12.25 27.84 5.22
N SER A 357 -11.85 28.36 6.37
CA SER A 357 -10.57 28.02 7.00
C SER A 357 -10.45 26.54 7.38
N SER A 358 -11.55 25.79 7.42
CA SER A 358 -11.57 24.35 7.73
C SER A 358 -11.15 23.49 6.55
N ARG A 359 -11.20 24.04 5.32
CA ARG A 359 -10.86 23.34 4.07
C ARG A 359 -9.48 23.66 3.54
N PHE A 360 -8.77 24.56 4.17
CA PHE A 360 -7.41 24.95 3.78
C PHE A 360 -6.43 23.79 3.98
N VAL A 361 -5.76 23.39 2.90
CA VAL A 361 -4.75 22.31 2.90
C VAL A 361 -3.43 22.86 3.42
N ASN A 362 -3.11 22.52 4.66
CA ASN A 362 -1.86 22.88 5.26
C ASN A 362 -0.77 21.91 4.82
N VAL A 363 0.21 22.42 4.09
CA VAL A 363 1.43 21.68 3.68
C VAL A 363 2.52 21.94 4.69
N GLY A 364 2.94 20.90 5.41
CA GLY A 364 3.97 21.01 6.46
C GLY A 364 5.37 21.23 5.88
N GLU A 365 6.03 22.33 6.21
CA GLU A 365 7.29 22.83 5.64
C GLU A 365 8.59 22.37 6.34
N ARG A 366 8.50 21.52 7.39
CA ARG A 366 9.64 21.26 8.29
C ARG A 366 10.55 20.11 7.86
N CYS A 367 10.17 19.29 6.91
CA CYS A 367 11.02 18.26 6.30
C CYS A 367 11.76 18.77 5.05
N ASN A 368 12.19 20.02 5.10
CA ASN A 368 12.91 20.70 4.07
C ASN A 368 14.30 21.10 4.59
N VAL A 369 15.37 20.55 4.00
CA VAL A 369 16.77 20.78 4.44
C VAL A 369 17.20 22.23 4.24
N ALA A 370 16.70 22.93 3.23
CA ALA A 370 16.98 24.35 3.02
C ALA A 370 16.26 25.25 4.03
N GLY A 371 15.05 24.87 4.46
CA GLY A 371 14.19 25.65 5.37
C GLY A 371 14.37 25.33 6.85
N SER A 372 14.89 24.14 7.21
CA SER A 372 14.98 23.66 8.60
C SER A 372 16.39 23.20 8.96
N ARG A 373 17.13 24.04 9.68
CA ARG A 373 18.48 23.68 10.16
C ARG A 373 18.50 22.42 11.02
N LYS A 374 17.45 22.16 11.79
CA LYS A 374 17.35 20.95 12.61
C LYS A 374 17.23 19.72 11.70
N PHE A 375 16.35 19.77 10.70
CA PHE A 375 16.15 18.67 9.77
C PHE A 375 17.42 18.38 8.96
N LEU A 376 18.08 19.42 8.39
CA LEU A 376 19.35 19.29 7.69
C LEU A 376 20.42 18.60 8.56
N ARG A 377 20.56 19.02 9.83
CA ARG A 377 21.51 18.39 10.75
C ARG A 377 21.20 16.90 10.92
N LEU A 378 19.94 16.54 11.15
CA LEU A 378 19.55 15.15 11.37
C LEU A 378 19.79 14.26 10.14
N ILE A 379 19.55 14.78 8.93
CA ILE A 379 19.84 14.07 7.69
C ILE A 379 21.35 13.88 7.52
N ASN A 380 22.17 14.92 7.76
CA ASN A 380 23.63 14.83 7.71
C ASN A 380 24.19 13.80 8.72
N GLU A 381 23.66 13.78 9.94
CA GLU A 381 24.02 12.85 11.02
C GLU A 381 23.44 11.44 10.82
N LYS A 382 22.61 11.22 9.78
CA LYS A 382 21.86 9.97 9.54
C LYS A 382 20.93 9.58 10.70
N SER A 383 20.48 10.55 11.47
CA SER A 383 19.54 10.41 12.59
C SER A 383 18.10 10.39 12.06
N TYR A 384 17.79 9.42 11.21
CA TYR A 384 16.52 9.36 10.47
C TYR A 384 15.29 9.20 11.37
N GLU A 385 15.40 8.48 12.48
CA GLU A 385 14.26 8.32 13.40
C GLU A 385 13.82 9.66 14.01
N GLU A 386 14.80 10.50 14.39
CA GLU A 386 14.49 11.86 14.86
C GLU A 386 13.93 12.74 13.72
N ALA A 387 14.40 12.54 12.49
CA ALA A 387 13.90 13.24 11.32
C ALA A 387 12.45 12.85 11.00
N LEU A 388 12.10 11.54 11.08
CA LEU A 388 10.73 11.05 11.01
C LEU A 388 9.85 11.64 12.13
N GLY A 389 10.41 11.83 13.32
CA GLY A 389 9.73 12.51 14.43
C GLY A 389 9.28 13.93 14.07
N ILE A 390 10.01 14.63 13.20
CA ILE A 390 9.59 15.96 12.69
C ILE A 390 8.39 15.81 11.76
N ALA A 391 8.38 14.84 10.85
CA ALA A 391 7.26 14.58 9.93
C ALA A 391 6.01 14.16 10.71
N ARG A 392 6.16 13.20 11.64
CA ARG A 392 5.08 12.70 12.51
C ARG A 392 4.44 13.85 13.29
N LYS A 393 5.27 14.74 13.82
CA LYS A 393 4.79 15.90 14.55
C LYS A 393 3.99 16.87 13.68
N GLN A 394 4.41 17.13 12.45
CA GLN A 394 3.68 18.00 11.52
C GLN A 394 2.28 17.45 11.24
N VAL A 395 2.16 16.14 11.00
CA VAL A 395 0.87 15.49 10.78
C VAL A 395 0.00 15.57 12.04
N ALA A 396 0.58 15.35 13.23
CA ALA A 396 -0.13 15.48 14.51
C ALA A 396 -0.57 16.93 14.79
N ASP A 397 0.20 17.92 14.34
CA ASP A 397 -0.13 19.35 14.46
C ASP A 397 -1.13 19.83 13.35
N GLY A 398 -1.60 18.95 12.46
CA GLY A 398 -2.66 19.21 11.48
C GLY A 398 -2.17 19.47 10.05
N ALA A 399 -0.94 19.08 9.70
CA ALA A 399 -0.54 19.08 8.29
C ALA A 399 -1.33 18.00 7.53
N ALA A 400 -1.99 18.39 6.45
CA ALA A 400 -2.74 17.51 5.57
C ALA A 400 -1.84 16.91 4.45
N VAL A 401 -0.70 17.56 4.19
CA VAL A 401 0.35 17.15 3.25
C VAL A 401 1.69 17.40 3.92
N VAL A 402 2.70 16.59 3.66
CA VAL A 402 4.07 16.81 4.15
C VAL A 402 4.98 17.10 2.96
N ASP A 403 5.59 18.27 2.95
CA ASP A 403 6.62 18.68 2.00
C ASP A 403 7.97 18.08 2.39
N VAL A 404 8.65 17.42 1.45
CA VAL A 404 9.96 16.81 1.64
C VAL A 404 10.93 17.34 0.61
N ASN A 405 11.99 18.00 1.09
CA ASN A 405 13.07 18.56 0.26
C ASN A 405 14.44 18.14 0.82
N MET A 406 15.30 17.60 -0.06
CA MET A 406 16.64 17.15 0.25
C MET A 406 17.73 17.96 -0.52
N ASP A 407 17.38 19.12 -1.08
CA ASP A 407 18.29 19.93 -1.88
C ASP A 407 19.30 20.66 -1.00
N ASP A 408 20.48 20.08 -0.84
CA ASP A 408 21.64 20.68 -0.21
C ASP A 408 22.90 20.38 -1.02
N GLY A 409 23.85 21.29 -1.01
CA GLY A 409 25.09 21.18 -1.80
C GLY A 409 26.04 20.06 -1.36
N LEU A 410 25.87 19.52 -0.15
CA LEU A 410 26.71 18.49 0.45
C LEU A 410 26.01 17.12 0.52
N LEU A 411 24.70 17.05 0.21
CA LEU A 411 23.93 15.83 0.23
C LEU A 411 23.81 15.20 -1.17
N ASP A 412 23.80 13.89 -1.24
CA ASP A 412 23.21 13.18 -2.37
C ASP A 412 21.69 13.25 -2.26
N ALA A 413 21.12 14.34 -2.78
CA ALA A 413 19.70 14.64 -2.66
C ALA A 413 18.81 13.49 -3.19
N LYS A 414 19.24 12.80 -4.26
CA LYS A 414 18.50 11.68 -4.83
C LYS A 414 18.47 10.48 -3.88
N ALA A 415 19.62 10.09 -3.37
CA ALA A 415 19.72 8.96 -2.45
C ALA A 415 18.98 9.25 -1.12
N GLU A 416 19.12 10.48 -0.59
CA GLU A 416 18.43 10.87 0.65
C GLU A 416 16.90 10.97 0.48
N MET A 417 16.43 11.46 -0.67
CA MET A 417 15.00 11.49 -0.98
C MET A 417 14.41 10.09 -1.00
N VAL A 418 15.02 9.18 -1.75
CA VAL A 418 14.58 7.77 -1.82
C VAL A 418 14.61 7.11 -0.45
N ASN A 419 15.72 7.27 0.30
CA ASN A 419 15.85 6.67 1.62
C ASN A 419 14.78 7.18 2.58
N PHE A 420 14.58 8.49 2.66
CA PHE A 420 13.63 9.09 3.59
C PHE A 420 12.17 8.79 3.22
N LEU A 421 11.80 8.80 1.94
CA LEU A 421 10.46 8.43 1.48
C LEU A 421 10.16 6.95 1.73
N ASN A 422 11.13 6.08 1.51
CA ASN A 422 10.99 4.67 1.84
C ASN A 422 10.78 4.44 3.35
N MET A 423 11.45 5.22 4.19
CA MET A 423 11.24 5.19 5.65
C MET A 423 9.84 5.72 6.02
N ILE A 424 9.39 6.81 5.39
CA ILE A 424 8.02 7.33 5.58
C ILE A 424 6.98 6.28 5.23
N ALA A 425 7.15 5.54 4.14
CA ALA A 425 6.22 4.49 3.74
C ALA A 425 6.02 3.40 4.82
N ALA A 426 7.04 3.17 5.66
CA ALA A 426 6.97 2.27 6.81
C ALA A 426 6.41 2.91 8.10
N GLU A 427 5.98 4.18 8.04
CA GLU A 427 5.44 4.96 9.16
C GLU A 427 3.97 5.34 8.92
N PRO A 428 2.99 4.52 9.30
CA PRO A 428 1.58 4.73 8.97
C PRO A 428 1.01 6.08 9.42
N GLU A 429 1.52 6.61 10.53
CA GLU A 429 1.09 7.92 11.05
C GLU A 429 1.50 9.09 10.15
N ILE A 430 2.56 8.91 9.37
CA ILE A 430 3.02 9.88 8.37
C ILE A 430 2.45 9.50 7.00
N ALA A 431 2.59 8.25 6.61
CA ALA A 431 2.20 7.74 5.30
C ALA A 431 0.69 7.88 5.00
N LYS A 432 -0.17 8.07 6.03
CA LYS A 432 -1.61 8.30 5.83
C LYS A 432 -1.92 9.56 5.03
N VAL A 433 -1.06 10.59 5.08
CA VAL A 433 -1.24 11.82 4.30
C VAL A 433 -0.42 11.80 3.02
N PRO A 434 -0.85 12.53 1.96
CA PRO A 434 -0.05 12.70 0.75
C PRO A 434 1.30 13.36 1.02
N ILE A 435 2.29 13.04 0.21
CA ILE A 435 3.60 13.66 0.23
C ILE A 435 3.69 14.70 -0.89
N MET A 436 4.31 15.85 -0.61
CA MET A 436 4.78 16.80 -1.62
C MET A 436 6.28 16.57 -1.82
N ILE A 437 6.67 16.16 -3.02
CA ILE A 437 8.07 15.92 -3.39
C ILE A 437 8.64 17.23 -3.94
N ASP A 438 9.52 17.85 -3.17
CA ASP A 438 10.08 19.15 -3.47
C ASP A 438 11.57 19.05 -3.83
N SER A 439 11.91 19.44 -5.03
CA SER A 439 13.32 19.58 -5.46
C SER A 439 13.45 20.48 -6.69
N SER A 440 14.57 21.16 -6.77
CA SER A 440 15.02 21.91 -7.96
C SER A 440 15.61 20.99 -9.04
N LYS A 441 15.81 19.70 -8.76
CA LYS A 441 16.45 18.72 -9.65
C LYS A 441 15.43 17.67 -10.09
N TRP A 442 15.14 17.60 -11.38
CA TRP A 442 14.12 16.69 -11.92
C TRP A 442 14.40 15.21 -11.63
N ASN A 443 15.67 14.80 -11.64
CA ASN A 443 16.06 13.43 -11.30
C ASN A 443 15.80 13.05 -9.82
N VAL A 444 15.74 14.03 -8.92
CA VAL A 444 15.35 13.82 -7.51
C VAL A 444 13.83 13.66 -7.43
N ILE A 445 13.07 14.51 -8.14
CA ILE A 445 11.60 14.40 -8.22
C ILE A 445 11.17 13.04 -8.75
N THR A 446 11.71 12.63 -9.90
CA THR A 446 11.37 11.34 -10.50
C THR A 446 11.74 10.15 -9.62
N ALA A 447 12.87 10.22 -8.91
CA ALA A 447 13.25 9.18 -7.95
C ALA A 447 12.29 9.13 -6.76
N GLY A 448 11.82 10.27 -6.25
CA GLY A 448 10.82 10.34 -5.19
C GLY A 448 9.45 9.81 -5.62
N LEU A 449 9.01 10.14 -6.85
CA LEU A 449 7.76 9.63 -7.42
C LEU A 449 7.71 8.10 -7.45
N LYS A 450 8.83 7.45 -7.73
CA LYS A 450 8.99 5.99 -7.75
C LYS A 450 8.99 5.33 -6.37
N CYS A 451 8.91 6.12 -5.29
CA CYS A 451 8.80 5.63 -3.92
C CYS A 451 7.38 5.79 -3.33
N CYS A 452 6.50 6.54 -4.00
CA CYS A 452 5.19 6.91 -3.46
C CYS A 452 4.06 6.10 -4.07
N GLN A 453 3.43 5.25 -3.28
CA GLN A 453 2.25 4.49 -3.70
C GLN A 453 1.01 5.37 -3.91
N GLY A 454 0.85 6.43 -3.10
CA GLY A 454 -0.26 7.37 -3.18
C GLY A 454 -0.14 8.35 -4.34
N LYS A 455 -1.20 9.16 -4.54
CA LYS A 455 -1.19 10.30 -5.43
C LYS A 455 -0.58 11.49 -4.69
N CYS A 456 0.71 11.70 -4.92
CA CYS A 456 1.51 12.77 -4.34
C CYS A 456 1.47 14.06 -5.18
N ILE A 457 2.14 15.10 -4.69
CA ILE A 457 2.27 16.40 -5.36
C ILE A 457 3.74 16.60 -5.74
N VAL A 458 4.00 17.00 -6.96
CA VAL A 458 5.32 17.46 -7.41
C VAL A 458 5.46 18.95 -7.14
N ASN A 459 6.51 19.39 -6.47
CA ASN A 459 6.87 20.77 -6.26
C ASN A 459 8.29 21.00 -6.83
N SER A 460 8.44 21.58 -8.00
CA SER A 460 7.47 22.13 -8.93
C SER A 460 7.90 22.01 -10.39
N ILE A 461 7.02 22.34 -11.30
CA ILE A 461 7.35 22.55 -12.72
C ILE A 461 7.14 24.01 -13.09
N SER A 462 7.85 24.50 -14.13
CA SER A 462 7.72 25.87 -14.60
C SER A 462 8.18 26.00 -16.05
N LEU A 463 7.80 27.11 -16.69
CA LEU A 463 8.26 27.47 -18.04
C LEU A 463 9.68 28.09 -18.06
N LYS A 464 10.41 28.11 -16.95
CA LYS A 464 11.73 28.72 -16.83
C LYS A 464 12.74 28.19 -17.86
N GLU A 465 12.70 26.87 -18.13
CA GLU A 465 13.61 26.20 -19.07
C GLU A 465 12.97 26.01 -20.45
N GLY A 466 11.85 26.69 -20.71
CA GLY A 466 11.10 26.62 -21.96
C GLY A 466 10.00 25.57 -21.99
N GLU A 467 9.14 25.69 -22.99
CA GLU A 467 7.93 24.89 -23.14
C GLU A 467 8.22 23.40 -23.34
N GLU A 468 9.26 23.04 -24.09
CA GLU A 468 9.59 21.61 -24.34
C GLU A 468 9.91 20.86 -23.05
N VAL A 469 10.73 21.49 -22.17
CA VAL A 469 11.08 20.90 -20.86
C VAL A 469 9.85 20.85 -19.96
N PHE A 470 9.05 21.90 -19.94
CA PHE A 470 7.81 21.95 -19.16
C PHE A 470 6.83 20.82 -19.54
N VAL A 471 6.62 20.60 -20.85
CA VAL A 471 5.78 19.51 -21.37
C VAL A 471 6.37 18.14 -21.02
N ALA A 472 7.71 17.99 -21.10
CA ALA A 472 8.36 16.73 -20.72
C ALA A 472 8.15 16.42 -19.22
N HIS A 473 8.35 17.39 -18.36
CA HIS A 473 8.13 17.26 -16.92
C HIS A 473 6.65 16.96 -16.59
N ALA A 474 5.71 17.65 -17.23
CA ALA A 474 4.28 17.40 -17.06
C ALA A 474 3.87 15.99 -17.47
N LYS A 475 4.45 15.46 -18.54
CA LYS A 475 4.21 14.06 -18.96
C LYS A 475 4.75 13.06 -17.95
N ASP A 476 5.90 13.33 -17.34
CA ASP A 476 6.42 12.48 -16.27
C ASP A 476 5.51 12.54 -15.02
N VAL A 477 4.97 13.73 -14.67
CA VAL A 477 3.98 13.86 -13.57
C VAL A 477 2.77 12.96 -13.81
N LEU A 478 2.23 12.98 -15.05
CA LEU A 478 1.12 12.10 -15.43
C LEU A 478 1.52 10.63 -15.40
N ARG A 479 2.70 10.31 -15.95
CA ARG A 479 3.23 8.94 -16.00
C ARG A 479 3.31 8.30 -14.63
N TYR A 480 3.75 9.05 -13.62
CA TYR A 480 3.87 8.55 -12.25
C TYR A 480 2.63 8.81 -11.39
N GLY A 481 1.56 9.34 -11.97
CA GLY A 481 0.26 9.51 -11.32
C GLY A 481 0.26 10.52 -10.18
N ALA A 482 0.82 11.71 -10.39
CA ALA A 482 0.88 12.78 -9.42
C ALA A 482 0.10 14.03 -9.83
N ALA A 483 -0.16 14.92 -8.88
CA ALA A 483 -0.53 16.31 -9.11
C ALA A 483 0.74 17.18 -9.10
N CYS A 484 0.67 18.44 -9.55
CA CYS A 484 1.84 19.29 -9.55
C CYS A 484 1.55 20.74 -9.16
N VAL A 485 2.54 21.35 -8.49
CA VAL A 485 2.67 22.78 -8.34
C VAL A 485 3.29 23.36 -9.61
N VAL A 486 2.67 24.41 -10.14
CA VAL A 486 3.15 25.15 -11.32
C VAL A 486 3.54 26.55 -10.87
N MET A 487 4.85 26.83 -10.87
CA MET A 487 5.38 28.12 -10.49
C MET A 487 5.14 29.13 -11.62
N CYS A 488 4.70 30.34 -11.27
CA CYS A 488 4.63 31.45 -12.24
C CYS A 488 6.03 32.00 -12.56
N PHE A 489 6.78 31.20 -13.29
CA PHE A 489 8.12 31.42 -13.77
C PHE A 489 8.19 31.06 -15.25
N ASP A 490 8.73 31.93 -16.09
CA ASP A 490 8.97 31.63 -17.50
C ASP A 490 10.42 31.93 -17.93
N GLU A 491 10.68 31.90 -19.20
CA GLU A 491 12.00 32.13 -19.80
C GLU A 491 12.56 33.52 -19.51
N VAL A 492 11.72 34.50 -19.19
CA VAL A 492 12.10 35.85 -18.81
C VAL A 492 12.48 35.92 -17.34
N GLY A 493 11.87 35.08 -16.50
CA GLY A 493 12.14 34.97 -15.07
C GLY A 493 10.89 34.87 -14.19
N GLN A 494 11.08 35.13 -12.92
CA GLN A 494 10.02 35.07 -11.90
C GLN A 494 9.00 36.22 -12.09
N ALA A 495 7.72 35.88 -12.07
CA ALA A 495 6.66 36.88 -12.11
C ALA A 495 6.58 37.63 -10.78
N THR A 496 6.67 38.94 -10.83
CA THR A 496 6.59 39.84 -9.66
C THR A 496 5.31 40.67 -9.66
N THR A 497 4.76 41.01 -10.85
CA THR A 497 3.55 41.80 -11.01
C THR A 497 2.31 40.92 -11.24
N PHE A 498 1.12 41.48 -10.99
CA PHE A 498 -0.14 40.81 -11.25
C PHE A 498 -0.25 40.35 -12.71
N GLU A 499 0.04 41.21 -13.65
CA GLU A 499 -0.11 40.93 -15.09
C GLU A 499 0.77 39.75 -15.54
N ARG A 500 2.02 39.72 -15.06
CA ARG A 500 2.95 38.63 -15.40
C ARG A 500 2.51 37.30 -14.78
N ARG A 501 1.98 37.33 -13.57
CA ARG A 501 1.50 36.12 -12.88
C ARG A 501 0.35 35.49 -13.67
N ILE A 502 -0.63 36.27 -14.09
CA ILE A 502 -1.80 35.74 -14.83
C ILE A 502 -1.41 35.29 -16.26
N GLU A 503 -0.53 36.03 -16.94
CA GLU A 503 -0.04 35.66 -18.28
C GLU A 503 0.65 34.28 -18.26
N ILE A 504 1.54 34.05 -17.30
CA ILE A 504 2.26 32.78 -17.18
C ILE A 504 1.30 31.65 -16.74
N ALA A 505 0.40 31.93 -15.81
CA ALA A 505 -0.58 30.94 -15.34
C ALA A 505 -1.51 30.49 -16.47
N GLU A 506 -2.05 31.42 -17.26
CA GLU A 506 -2.90 31.13 -18.42
C GLU A 506 -2.17 30.30 -19.47
N ARG A 507 -0.95 30.70 -19.84
CA ARG A 507 -0.11 29.97 -20.80
C ARG A 507 0.18 28.54 -20.30
N ALA A 508 0.61 28.40 -19.06
CA ALA A 508 0.93 27.11 -18.48
C ALA A 508 -0.32 26.21 -18.38
N TYR A 509 -1.47 26.77 -18.00
CA TYR A 509 -2.73 26.04 -17.92
C TYR A 509 -3.11 25.43 -19.27
N HIS A 510 -3.09 26.24 -20.34
CA HIS A 510 -3.43 25.75 -21.68
C HIS A 510 -2.46 24.70 -22.20
N ILE A 511 -1.16 24.83 -21.90
CA ILE A 511 -0.19 23.78 -22.25
C ILE A 511 -0.52 22.48 -21.50
N LEU A 512 -0.80 22.54 -20.21
CA LEU A 512 -1.06 21.36 -19.39
C LEU A 512 -2.39 20.68 -19.77
N VAL A 513 -3.44 21.45 -19.95
CA VAL A 513 -4.78 20.91 -20.23
C VAL A 513 -4.94 20.52 -21.70
N ASP A 514 -4.57 21.40 -22.64
CA ASP A 514 -4.89 21.22 -24.04
C ASP A 514 -3.85 20.38 -24.79
N GLN A 515 -2.55 20.47 -24.42
CA GLN A 515 -1.48 19.73 -25.11
C GLN A 515 -1.07 18.46 -24.37
N VAL A 516 -0.97 18.52 -23.02
CA VAL A 516 -0.54 17.36 -22.20
C VAL A 516 -1.71 16.48 -21.81
N GLY A 517 -2.93 17.05 -21.71
CA GLY A 517 -4.12 16.33 -21.28
C GLY A 517 -4.21 16.13 -19.76
N MET A 518 -3.55 17.00 -18.98
CA MET A 518 -3.63 16.94 -17.52
C MET A 518 -5.02 17.35 -17.04
N ASN A 519 -5.53 16.66 -16.02
CA ASN A 519 -6.77 17.08 -15.38
C ASN A 519 -6.56 18.44 -14.70
N PRO A 520 -7.39 19.45 -14.99
CA PRO A 520 -7.30 20.76 -14.34
C PRO A 520 -7.26 20.71 -12.80
N LEU A 521 -7.99 19.76 -12.22
CA LEU A 521 -8.02 19.53 -10.76
C LEU A 521 -6.66 19.07 -10.19
N ASP A 522 -5.71 18.65 -11.01
CA ASP A 522 -4.38 18.22 -10.56
C ASP A 522 -3.32 19.32 -10.71
N ILE A 523 -3.74 20.53 -11.08
CA ILE A 523 -2.87 21.69 -11.28
C ILE A 523 -3.00 22.64 -10.09
N ILE A 524 -1.86 22.94 -9.45
CA ILE A 524 -1.79 23.88 -8.31
C ILE A 524 -0.85 25.02 -8.71
N PHE A 525 -1.36 26.22 -8.95
CA PHE A 525 -0.51 27.36 -9.25
C PHE A 525 0.15 27.95 -8.01
N ASP A 526 1.42 28.27 -8.09
CA ASP A 526 2.10 29.16 -7.14
C ASP A 526 2.45 30.49 -7.84
N PRO A 527 1.66 31.55 -7.58
CA PRO A 527 1.91 32.88 -8.14
C PRO A 527 3.15 33.58 -7.56
N ASN A 528 3.99 32.90 -6.83
CA ASN A 528 5.19 33.37 -6.14
C ASN A 528 4.90 34.31 -4.96
N VAL A 529 5.01 33.77 -3.75
CA VAL A 529 4.97 34.58 -2.51
C VAL A 529 6.36 35.22 -2.33
N LEU A 530 6.40 36.53 -2.47
CA LEU A 530 7.60 37.34 -2.36
C LEU A 530 7.61 38.16 -1.05
N ALA A 531 8.80 38.50 -0.57
CA ALA A 531 8.96 39.28 0.67
C ALA A 531 8.41 40.70 0.53
N ILE A 532 7.61 41.09 1.50
CA ILE A 532 7.10 42.47 1.65
C ILE A 532 7.84 43.19 2.78
N ALA A 533 7.56 44.47 2.93
CA ALA A 533 8.14 45.31 3.99
C ALA A 533 9.67 45.26 4.01
N THR A 534 10.29 45.37 2.84
CA THR A 534 11.74 45.37 2.64
C THR A 534 12.35 46.76 2.65
N GLY A 535 11.52 47.80 2.63
CA GLY A 535 11.91 49.19 2.44
C GLY A 535 12.06 49.60 0.97
N MET A 536 11.77 48.74 0.04
CA MET A 536 11.76 49.01 -1.41
C MET A 536 10.32 49.14 -1.93
N GLU A 537 9.98 50.30 -2.50
CA GLU A 537 8.63 50.65 -2.96
C GLU A 537 8.07 49.61 -3.98
N GLU A 538 8.94 49.03 -4.78
CA GLU A 538 8.58 48.00 -5.76
C GLU A 538 8.06 46.70 -5.12
N HIS A 539 8.38 46.42 -3.83
CA HIS A 539 7.96 45.24 -3.11
C HIS A 539 6.62 45.41 -2.36
N ASP A 540 6.09 46.64 -2.28
CA ASP A 540 4.93 46.95 -1.44
C ASP A 540 3.64 46.25 -1.97
N ASN A 541 3.54 46.03 -3.28
CA ASN A 541 2.40 45.37 -3.90
C ASN A 541 2.48 43.84 -4.01
N TYR A 542 3.57 43.21 -3.65
CA TYR A 542 3.77 41.79 -3.91
C TYR A 542 2.69 40.89 -3.30
N ALA A 543 2.22 41.20 -2.08
CA ALA A 543 1.13 40.46 -1.43
C ALA A 543 -0.21 40.75 -2.10
N VAL A 544 -0.48 42.00 -2.45
CA VAL A 544 -1.71 42.43 -3.14
C VAL A 544 -1.80 41.76 -4.50
N ASP A 545 -0.73 41.77 -5.27
CA ASP A 545 -0.67 41.18 -6.60
C ASP A 545 -0.78 39.65 -6.55
N PHE A 546 -0.28 39.00 -5.49
CA PHE A 546 -0.54 37.59 -5.24
C PHE A 546 -2.02 37.30 -5.00
N ILE A 547 -2.65 38.07 -4.11
CA ILE A 547 -4.08 37.90 -3.77
C ILE A 547 -4.96 38.15 -5.01
N ARG A 548 -4.65 39.16 -5.83
CA ARG A 548 -5.35 39.45 -7.09
C ARG A 548 -5.15 38.34 -8.11
N ALA A 549 -3.92 37.82 -8.24
CA ALA A 549 -3.61 36.72 -9.15
C ALA A 549 -4.34 35.45 -8.71
N THR A 550 -4.42 35.18 -7.41
CA THR A 550 -5.21 34.07 -6.85
C THR A 550 -6.69 34.17 -7.30
N GLU A 551 -7.33 35.34 -7.12
CA GLU A 551 -8.73 35.55 -7.55
C GLU A 551 -8.89 35.34 -9.06
N TRP A 552 -7.93 35.84 -9.84
CA TRP A 552 -7.98 35.68 -11.29
C TRP A 552 -7.85 34.22 -11.72
N ILE A 553 -6.86 33.49 -11.17
CA ILE A 553 -6.63 32.05 -11.46
C ILE A 553 -7.88 31.23 -11.14
N THR A 554 -8.44 31.38 -9.95
CA THR A 554 -9.59 30.59 -9.52
C THR A 554 -10.87 30.92 -10.27
N THR A 555 -10.98 32.10 -10.91
CA THR A 555 -12.16 32.52 -11.69
C THR A 555 -11.99 32.23 -13.20
N HIS A 556 -10.77 32.20 -13.73
CA HIS A 556 -10.53 32.10 -15.18
C HIS A 556 -9.92 30.75 -15.60
N LEU A 557 -9.30 29.99 -14.68
CA LEU A 557 -8.69 28.69 -14.95
C LEU A 557 -9.48 27.59 -14.19
N PRO A 558 -10.58 27.09 -14.76
CA PRO A 558 -11.48 26.16 -14.04
C PRO A 558 -10.79 24.92 -13.53
N GLY A 559 -11.01 24.58 -12.27
CA GLY A 559 -10.45 23.39 -11.60
C GLY A 559 -9.05 23.58 -11.04
N ALA A 560 -8.33 24.67 -11.41
CA ALA A 560 -7.00 24.92 -10.88
C ALA A 560 -7.05 25.38 -9.42
N HIS A 561 -6.09 24.91 -8.64
CA HIS A 561 -5.85 25.28 -7.24
C HIS A 561 -4.76 26.31 -7.11
N VAL A 562 -4.64 26.95 -5.93
CA VAL A 562 -3.58 27.94 -5.67
C VAL A 562 -2.86 27.63 -4.37
N SER A 563 -1.52 27.60 -4.44
CA SER A 563 -0.62 27.41 -3.33
C SER A 563 0.38 28.57 -3.19
N GLY A 564 1.11 28.58 -2.09
CA GLY A 564 2.23 29.49 -1.90
C GLY A 564 3.08 29.18 -0.69
N GLY A 565 4.37 29.49 -0.81
CA GLY A 565 5.34 29.41 0.29
C GLY A 565 5.17 30.58 1.26
N VAL A 566 4.20 30.53 2.15
CA VAL A 566 3.76 31.65 3.01
C VAL A 566 4.90 32.24 3.85
N SER A 567 5.85 31.39 4.28
CA SER A 567 7.00 31.83 5.09
C SER A 567 7.90 32.85 4.38
N ASN A 568 7.87 32.92 3.05
CA ASN A 568 8.66 33.87 2.27
C ASN A 568 8.19 35.32 2.44
N LEU A 569 6.90 35.52 2.65
CA LEU A 569 6.27 36.86 2.76
C LEU A 569 6.93 37.72 3.84
N SER A 570 7.24 37.09 4.98
CA SER A 570 7.76 37.77 6.19
C SER A 570 9.28 37.68 6.34
N PHE A 571 9.99 37.44 5.25
CA PHE A 571 11.46 37.26 5.29
C PHE A 571 12.20 38.44 5.94
N SER A 572 11.71 39.67 5.72
CA SER A 572 12.25 40.91 6.30
C SER A 572 12.20 40.92 7.84
N PHE A 573 11.34 40.15 8.46
CA PHE A 573 11.19 40.04 9.92
C PHE A 573 11.77 38.77 10.52
N ARG A 574 12.79 38.17 9.89
CA ARG A 574 13.50 37.02 10.49
C ARG A 574 13.98 37.36 11.90
N GLY A 575 13.61 36.48 12.86
CA GLY A 575 13.94 36.69 14.29
C GLY A 575 12.78 37.25 15.13
N ASN A 576 11.71 37.77 14.52
CA ASN A 576 10.49 38.19 15.23
C ASN A 576 9.33 37.27 14.90
N THR A 577 9.18 36.18 15.65
CA THR A 577 8.16 35.13 15.41
C THR A 577 6.75 35.70 15.41
N TYR A 578 6.43 36.60 16.35
CA TYR A 578 5.08 37.16 16.48
C TYR A 578 4.64 37.93 15.22
N ILE A 579 5.50 38.89 14.78
CA ILE A 579 5.20 39.69 13.59
C ILE A 579 5.09 38.80 12.36
N ARG A 580 5.96 37.82 12.21
CA ARG A 580 5.89 36.87 11.09
C ARG A 580 4.58 36.12 11.07
N GLU A 581 4.16 35.56 12.20
CA GLU A 581 2.91 34.82 12.29
C GLU A 581 1.69 35.71 12.06
N ALA A 582 1.73 36.95 12.53
CA ALA A 582 0.66 37.92 12.30
C ALA A 582 0.55 38.32 10.80
N ILE A 583 1.68 38.60 10.13
CA ILE A 583 1.71 38.84 8.68
C ILE A 583 1.16 37.64 7.92
N HIS A 584 1.56 36.40 8.28
CA HIS A 584 1.05 35.19 7.65
C HIS A 584 -0.48 35.06 7.85
N SER A 585 -0.95 35.35 9.06
CA SER A 585 -2.36 35.26 9.39
C SER A 585 -3.21 36.24 8.59
N VAL A 586 -2.77 37.51 8.48
CA VAL A 586 -3.45 38.53 7.69
C VAL A 586 -3.43 38.16 6.20
N PHE A 587 -2.29 37.76 5.65
CA PHE A 587 -2.17 37.36 4.26
C PHE A 587 -3.09 36.18 3.92
N LEU A 588 -3.03 35.12 4.73
CA LEU A 588 -3.88 33.94 4.52
C LEU A 588 -5.35 34.25 4.63
N HIS A 589 -5.76 35.15 5.54
CA HIS A 589 -7.14 35.57 5.65
C HIS A 589 -7.67 36.16 4.33
N TYR A 590 -6.93 37.04 3.71
CA TYR A 590 -7.36 37.66 2.43
C TYR A 590 -7.15 36.74 1.22
N ALA A 591 -6.07 35.98 1.19
CA ALA A 591 -5.78 35.08 0.08
C ALA A 591 -6.78 33.89 0.01
N GLN A 592 -7.19 33.33 1.16
CA GLN A 592 -8.23 32.30 1.23
C GLN A 592 -9.59 32.81 0.73
N GLN A 593 -9.98 34.03 1.08
CA GLN A 593 -11.21 34.62 0.56
C GLN A 593 -11.21 34.76 -0.97
N LYS A 594 -10.04 34.78 -1.59
CA LYS A 594 -9.85 34.87 -3.05
C LYS A 594 -9.55 33.52 -3.70
N GLY A 595 -9.59 32.44 -2.92
CA GLY A 595 -9.51 31.07 -3.41
C GLY A 595 -8.18 30.35 -3.23
N MET A 596 -7.26 30.88 -2.43
CA MET A 596 -6.05 30.13 -2.04
C MET A 596 -6.44 28.99 -1.12
N ASP A 597 -6.20 27.75 -1.54
CA ASP A 597 -6.61 26.54 -0.83
C ASP A 597 -5.46 25.68 -0.33
N PHE A 598 -4.25 25.90 -0.82
CA PHE A 598 -3.02 25.28 -0.31
C PHE A 598 -2.09 26.32 0.29
N GLY A 599 -1.30 25.92 1.29
CA GLY A 599 -0.25 26.78 1.82
C GLY A 599 0.89 25.99 2.45
N ILE A 600 2.10 26.22 1.99
CA ILE A 600 3.31 25.68 2.58
C ILE A 600 3.65 26.55 3.79
N VAL A 601 3.33 26.05 4.98
CA VAL A 601 3.41 26.84 6.22
C VAL A 601 3.61 25.92 7.42
N ASN A 602 4.16 26.48 8.51
CA ASN A 602 4.28 25.73 9.77
C ASN A 602 2.89 25.39 10.35
N ALA A 603 2.52 24.13 10.37
CA ALA A 603 1.22 23.66 10.83
C ALA A 603 0.88 24.09 12.27
N LYS A 604 1.88 24.24 13.13
CA LYS A 604 1.72 24.64 14.54
C LYS A 604 1.53 26.15 14.72
N ALA A 605 2.10 26.96 13.86
CA ALA A 605 2.20 28.41 14.04
C ALA A 605 1.03 29.14 13.36
N ARG A 606 -0.21 28.76 13.68
CA ARG A 606 -1.42 29.47 13.21
C ARG A 606 -1.85 30.49 14.25
N MET A 607 -1.44 31.73 14.03
CA MET A 607 -2.07 32.85 14.72
C MET A 607 -3.47 33.08 14.14
N ASP A 608 -4.48 33.12 14.99
CA ASP A 608 -5.85 33.38 14.56
C ASP A 608 -5.99 34.89 14.25
N TYR A 609 -6.36 35.22 13.01
CA TYR A 609 -6.55 36.59 12.56
C TYR A 609 -7.44 37.42 13.51
N HIS A 610 -8.51 36.85 14.03
CA HIS A 610 -9.46 37.51 14.92
C HIS A 610 -8.92 37.72 16.34
N LYS A 611 -7.79 37.12 16.68
CA LYS A 611 -7.11 37.29 18.00
C LYS A 611 -5.98 38.30 17.98
N ILE A 612 -5.65 38.85 16.82
CA ILE A 612 -4.67 39.92 16.71
C ILE A 612 -5.29 41.20 17.28
N PRO A 613 -4.61 41.89 18.22
CA PRO A 613 -5.11 43.17 18.74
C PRO A 613 -5.36 44.16 17.61
N LYS A 614 -6.49 44.89 17.68
CA LYS A 614 -6.95 45.70 16.55
C LYS A 614 -5.91 46.74 16.09
N GLU A 615 -5.26 47.43 17.00
CA GLU A 615 -4.24 48.42 16.64
C GLU A 615 -3.04 47.81 15.88
N GLN A 616 -2.67 46.60 16.24
CA GLN A 616 -1.62 45.84 15.54
C GLN A 616 -2.12 45.30 14.21
N LEU A 617 -3.37 44.82 14.19
CA LEU A 617 -4.02 44.30 12.98
C LEU A 617 -4.09 45.39 11.90
N ASP A 618 -4.52 46.60 12.27
CA ASP A 618 -4.66 47.71 11.34
C ASP A 618 -3.27 48.06 10.69
N ILE A 619 -2.20 48.08 11.47
CA ILE A 619 -0.82 48.32 10.95
C ILE A 619 -0.38 47.19 10.00
N ILE A 620 -0.64 45.92 10.39
CA ILE A 620 -0.21 44.76 9.57
C ILE A 620 -1.02 44.69 8.29
N GLU A 621 -2.33 44.94 8.33
CA GLU A 621 -3.19 45.04 7.15
C GLU A 621 -2.76 46.16 6.19
N ASP A 622 -2.41 47.33 6.74
CA ASP A 622 -1.93 48.45 5.94
C ASP A 622 -0.68 48.09 5.12
N VAL A 623 0.21 47.27 5.69
CA VAL A 623 1.43 46.78 5.02
C VAL A 623 1.09 45.64 4.05
N VAL A 624 0.35 44.61 4.49
CA VAL A 624 0.04 43.45 3.65
C VAL A 624 -0.79 43.82 2.43
N LEU A 625 -1.73 44.76 2.62
CA LEU A 625 -2.65 45.22 1.57
C LEU A 625 -2.22 46.53 0.91
N ASN A 626 -1.03 47.05 1.25
CA ASN A 626 -0.47 48.31 0.75
C ASN A 626 -1.50 49.46 0.76
N ARG A 627 -2.20 49.64 1.91
CA ARG A 627 -3.31 50.62 2.01
C ARG A 627 -2.84 52.06 2.11
N ARG A 628 -1.60 52.32 2.63
CA ARG A 628 -1.07 53.66 2.78
C ARG A 628 0.44 53.70 2.71
N LYS A 629 1.00 54.79 2.23
CA LYS A 629 2.44 55.06 2.31
C LYS A 629 2.89 55.23 3.77
N GLY A 630 4.06 54.75 4.12
CA GLY A 630 4.60 54.81 5.49
C GLY A 630 4.13 53.74 6.45
N ALA A 631 3.29 52.81 6.00
CA ALA A 631 2.85 51.65 6.80
C ALA A 631 4.00 50.73 7.22
N TYR A 632 5.04 50.69 6.40
CA TYR A 632 6.24 49.90 6.66
C TYR A 632 6.99 50.39 7.90
N GLU A 633 7.14 51.72 8.06
CA GLU A 633 7.81 52.34 9.20
C GLU A 633 7.08 52.03 10.50
N ASP A 634 5.74 52.14 10.52
CA ASP A 634 4.93 51.77 11.69
C ASP A 634 5.07 50.28 12.05
N LEU A 635 5.18 49.40 11.04
CA LEU A 635 5.39 47.98 11.31
C LEU A 635 6.76 47.68 11.91
N ILE A 636 7.79 48.41 11.49
CA ILE A 636 9.13 48.33 12.10
C ILE A 636 9.10 48.78 13.56
N GLU A 637 8.42 49.89 13.87
CA GLU A 637 8.26 50.36 15.25
C GLU A 637 7.51 49.35 16.10
N LEU A 638 6.41 48.83 15.61
CA LEU A 638 5.66 47.76 16.26
C LEU A 638 6.53 46.51 16.49
N ALA A 639 7.34 46.12 15.49
CA ALA A 639 8.23 44.97 15.58
C ALA A 639 9.33 45.15 16.66
N ALA A 640 9.84 46.37 16.77
CA ALA A 640 10.82 46.71 17.80
C ALA A 640 10.23 46.66 19.20
N GLU A 641 9.05 47.24 19.40
CA GLU A 641 8.33 47.23 20.68
C GLU A 641 8.01 45.77 21.12
N ILE A 642 7.50 44.94 20.22
CA ILE A 642 7.16 43.54 20.53
C ILE A 642 8.42 42.78 20.87
N LYS A 643 9.52 42.98 20.18
CA LYS A 643 10.79 42.35 20.44
C LYS A 643 11.34 42.78 21.82
N GLU A 644 11.28 44.05 22.15
CA GLU A 644 11.73 44.59 23.43
C GLU A 644 10.89 43.98 24.60
N LYS A 645 9.57 43.94 24.44
CA LYS A 645 8.66 43.28 25.40
C LYS A 645 8.97 41.78 25.56
N ALA A 646 9.25 41.09 24.44
CA ALA A 646 9.58 39.66 24.45
C ALA A 646 10.97 39.41 25.11
N ASP A 647 11.95 40.24 24.84
CA ASP A 647 13.29 40.15 25.45
C ASP A 647 13.27 40.49 26.93
N ALA A 648 12.48 41.50 27.33
CA ALA A 648 12.22 41.82 28.76
C ALA A 648 11.51 40.65 29.48
N ALA A 649 10.55 40.04 28.85
CA ALA A 649 9.86 38.87 29.40
C ALA A 649 10.77 37.61 29.49
N LYS A 650 11.71 37.44 28.56
CA LYS A 650 12.75 36.41 28.66
C LYS A 650 13.76 36.68 29.75
N ALA A 651 14.20 37.94 29.90
CA ALA A 651 15.09 38.36 30.98
C ALA A 651 14.45 38.18 32.36
N ALA A 652 13.16 38.52 32.51
CA ALA A 652 12.39 38.29 33.74
C ALA A 652 12.22 36.81 34.06
N LYS A 653 12.10 35.95 33.06
CA LYS A 653 12.05 34.48 33.23
C LYS A 653 13.40 33.84 33.52
N ALA A 654 14.51 34.45 33.06
CA ALA A 654 15.85 33.95 33.34
C ALA A 654 16.29 34.18 34.80
N GLY A 655 15.57 35.01 35.55
CA GLY A 655 15.81 35.32 36.98
C GLY A 655 15.15 34.38 38.01
N GLY A 656 14.49 33.31 37.61
CA GLY A 656 13.93 32.33 38.54
C GLY A 656 12.68 31.64 37.99
N ALA A 657 12.86 30.58 37.34
CA ALA A 657 12.07 29.34 37.25
C ALA A 657 12.32 28.70 35.86
N THR A 658 12.76 27.49 35.91
CA THR A 658 12.71 26.58 34.75
C THR A 658 11.35 26.66 34.07
N ALA A 659 11.33 26.94 32.76
CA ALA A 659 10.11 26.88 31.98
C ALA A 659 9.44 25.52 32.21
N PRO A 660 8.12 25.44 32.38
CA PRO A 660 7.46 24.15 32.47
C PRO A 660 7.77 23.38 31.16
N LYS A 661 8.38 22.20 31.30
CA LYS A 661 8.45 21.24 30.21
C LYS A 661 7.04 21.10 29.66
N PRO A 662 6.84 20.95 28.35
CA PRO A 662 5.54 20.63 27.79
C PRO A 662 4.93 19.52 28.63
N ALA A 663 3.67 19.66 28.99
CA ALA A 663 2.97 18.65 29.79
C ALA A 663 3.16 17.31 29.10
N ALA A 664 3.66 16.32 29.84
CA ALA A 664 3.84 14.98 29.31
C ALA A 664 2.50 14.49 28.77
N PRO A 665 2.48 13.77 27.64
CA PRO A 665 1.26 13.19 27.10
C PRO A 665 0.48 12.43 28.19
N GLU A 666 -0.83 12.42 28.12
CA GLU A 666 -1.68 11.91 29.20
C GLU A 666 -1.36 10.47 29.60
N TRP A 667 -1.04 9.62 28.60
CA TRP A 667 -0.64 8.23 28.80
C TRP A 667 0.68 8.06 29.59
N ARG A 668 1.49 9.11 29.69
CA ARG A 668 2.72 9.09 30.52
C ARG A 668 2.43 9.06 32.04
N LYS A 669 1.20 9.28 32.42
CA LYS A 669 0.75 9.21 33.84
C LYS A 669 0.40 7.79 34.30
N ASP A 670 0.29 6.86 33.32
CA ASP A 670 -0.04 5.46 33.60
C ASP A 670 1.13 4.71 34.26
N SER A 671 0.86 3.50 34.72
CA SER A 671 1.91 2.59 35.21
C SER A 671 2.93 2.26 34.10
N VAL A 672 4.14 1.91 34.49
CA VAL A 672 5.21 1.60 33.53
C VAL A 672 4.79 0.45 32.59
N GLU A 673 4.05 -0.52 33.10
CA GLU A 673 3.52 -1.65 32.35
C GLU A 673 2.58 -1.16 31.24
N ASN A 674 1.64 -0.28 31.58
CA ASN A 674 0.68 0.29 30.62
C ASN A 674 1.37 1.25 29.64
N ARG A 675 2.41 1.96 30.09
CA ARG A 675 3.18 2.82 29.20
C ARG A 675 3.95 2.00 28.15
N LEU A 676 4.55 0.88 28.55
CA LEU A 676 5.23 -0.03 27.63
C LEU A 676 4.25 -0.68 26.64
N LYS A 677 3.09 -1.16 27.11
CA LYS A 677 2.02 -1.67 26.23
C LYS A 677 1.53 -0.61 25.23
N TYR A 678 1.29 0.60 25.71
CA TYR A 678 0.87 1.71 24.85
C TYR A 678 1.93 2.09 23.82
N ALA A 679 3.20 2.15 24.24
CA ALA A 679 4.33 2.43 23.37
C ALA A 679 4.44 1.39 22.24
N LEU A 680 4.29 0.11 22.56
CA LEU A 680 4.24 -0.97 21.55
C LEU A 680 3.05 -0.81 20.62
N ARG A 681 1.83 -0.72 21.15
CA ARG A 681 0.61 -0.59 20.34
C ARG A 681 0.63 0.61 19.39
N LYS A 682 1.30 1.70 19.77
CA LYS A 682 1.44 2.91 18.96
C LYS A 682 2.76 3.01 18.18
N GLY A 683 3.67 2.07 18.40
CA GLY A 683 4.98 2.09 17.77
C GLY A 683 5.82 3.30 18.18
N ILE A 684 5.82 3.67 19.47
CA ILE A 684 6.53 4.84 20.02
C ILE A 684 7.82 4.36 20.67
N SER A 685 8.97 4.80 20.19
CA SER A 685 10.29 4.45 20.74
C SER A 685 10.90 5.53 21.67
N ASP A 686 10.41 6.76 21.60
CA ASP A 686 11.00 7.95 22.27
C ASP A 686 11.18 7.82 23.79
N PHE A 687 10.39 6.99 24.45
CA PHE A 687 10.38 6.84 25.90
C PHE A 687 10.84 5.47 26.39
N LEU A 688 11.20 4.57 25.47
CA LEU A 688 11.51 3.17 25.80
C LEU A 688 12.64 3.05 26.82
N GLN A 689 13.72 3.81 26.67
CA GLN A 689 14.85 3.74 27.59
C GLN A 689 14.42 4.04 29.04
N VAL A 690 13.70 5.15 29.22
CA VAL A 690 13.25 5.58 30.56
C VAL A 690 12.25 4.61 31.18
N ASP A 691 11.32 4.08 30.36
CA ASP A 691 10.31 3.15 30.84
C ASP A 691 10.89 1.76 31.14
N ILE A 692 11.85 1.32 30.35
CA ILE A 692 12.56 0.06 30.58
C ILE A 692 13.45 0.17 31.83
N ASP A 693 14.17 1.28 32.01
CA ASP A 693 14.96 1.50 33.24
C ASP A 693 14.08 1.49 34.50
N GLU A 694 12.88 2.09 34.42
CA GLU A 694 11.90 2.01 35.52
C GLU A 694 11.38 0.57 35.72
N ALA A 695 11.11 -0.14 34.65
CA ALA A 695 10.64 -1.51 34.71
C ALA A 695 11.70 -2.45 35.31
N LEU A 696 12.97 -2.30 34.94
CA LEU A 696 14.09 -3.05 35.51
C LEU A 696 14.18 -2.88 37.05
N GLY A 697 13.77 -1.73 37.59
CA GLY A 697 13.67 -1.52 39.01
C GLY A 697 12.52 -2.23 39.71
N LYS A 698 11.53 -2.73 38.96
CA LYS A 698 10.31 -3.38 39.48
C LYS A 698 10.32 -4.90 39.28
N TYR A 699 10.94 -5.37 38.21
CA TYR A 699 10.98 -6.78 37.87
C TYR A 699 12.27 -7.44 38.38
N PRO A 700 12.22 -8.67 38.89
CA PRO A 700 13.39 -9.33 39.47
C PRO A 700 14.48 -9.66 38.43
N HIS A 701 14.09 -9.87 37.18
CA HIS A 701 15.00 -10.17 36.07
C HIS A 701 14.61 -9.38 34.84
N ALA A 702 15.60 -8.98 34.04
CA ALA A 702 15.38 -8.25 32.78
C ALA A 702 14.47 -9.00 31.80
N VAL A 703 14.57 -10.34 31.77
CA VAL A 703 13.72 -11.20 30.94
C VAL A 703 12.24 -11.10 31.29
N ASN A 704 11.92 -10.83 32.57
CA ASN A 704 10.51 -10.69 33.00
C ASN A 704 9.84 -9.42 32.46
N VAL A 705 10.61 -8.41 32.06
CA VAL A 705 10.07 -7.23 31.37
C VAL A 705 9.62 -7.60 29.95
N ILE A 706 10.35 -8.52 29.31
CA ILE A 706 9.96 -9.06 27.99
C ILE A 706 8.73 -9.94 28.13
N GLU A 707 8.79 -10.96 29.01
CA GLU A 707 7.72 -11.95 29.21
C GLU A 707 6.41 -11.34 29.78
N GLY A 708 6.50 -10.21 30.45
CA GLY A 708 5.35 -9.47 31.00
C GLY A 708 4.87 -8.35 30.05
N PRO A 709 5.13 -7.09 30.41
CA PRO A 709 4.47 -5.96 29.75
C PRO A 709 4.76 -5.84 28.25
N LEU A 710 5.92 -6.28 27.76
CA LEU A 710 6.22 -6.21 26.33
C LEU A 710 5.46 -7.30 25.54
N MET A 711 5.45 -8.54 26.03
CA MET A 711 4.68 -9.61 25.38
C MET A 711 3.17 -9.38 25.48
N ASP A 712 2.68 -8.85 26.62
CA ASP A 712 1.27 -8.46 26.74
C ASP A 712 0.87 -7.41 25.68
N GLY A 713 1.76 -6.41 25.45
CA GLY A 713 1.54 -5.41 24.40
C GLY A 713 1.53 -6.01 22.99
N MET A 714 2.40 -6.98 22.71
CA MET A 714 2.42 -7.70 21.43
C MET A 714 1.18 -8.57 21.23
N ASN A 715 0.70 -9.23 22.29
CA ASN A 715 -0.52 -10.02 22.23
C ASN A 715 -1.74 -9.12 21.92
N GLU A 716 -1.83 -7.94 22.58
CA GLU A 716 -2.89 -6.94 22.27
C GLU A 716 -2.83 -6.48 20.80
N VAL A 717 -1.63 -6.25 20.27
CA VAL A 717 -1.43 -5.91 18.84
C VAL A 717 -1.89 -7.05 17.93
N GLY A 718 -1.58 -8.30 18.30
CA GLY A 718 -2.03 -9.48 17.57
C GLY A 718 -3.55 -9.61 17.53
N GLU A 719 -4.23 -9.39 18.66
CA GLU A 719 -5.68 -9.38 18.74
C GLU A 719 -6.29 -8.27 17.85
N LEU A 720 -5.75 -7.04 17.95
CA LEU A 720 -6.21 -5.91 17.14
C LEU A 720 -6.01 -6.14 15.64
N PHE A 721 -4.93 -6.80 15.24
CA PHE A 721 -4.69 -7.18 13.86
C PHE A 721 -5.68 -8.26 13.40
N GLY A 722 -5.88 -9.32 14.20
CA GLY A 722 -6.85 -10.39 13.90
C GLY A 722 -8.30 -9.89 13.85
N GLU A 723 -8.65 -8.80 14.57
CA GLU A 723 -9.95 -8.13 14.51
C GLU A 723 -10.08 -7.10 13.36
N GLY A 724 -9.04 -6.91 12.54
CA GLY A 724 -9.01 -5.89 11.49
C GLY A 724 -8.95 -4.43 11.98
N LYS A 725 -8.62 -4.22 13.26
CA LYS A 725 -8.46 -2.88 13.85
C LYS A 725 -7.07 -2.30 13.72
N MET A 726 -6.10 -3.13 13.38
CA MET A 726 -4.75 -2.74 12.97
C MET A 726 -4.43 -3.38 11.62
N PHE A 727 -3.58 -2.75 10.82
CA PHE A 727 -3.15 -3.27 9.53
C PHE A 727 -1.63 -3.52 9.50
N LEU A 728 -1.16 -4.30 8.55
CA LEU A 728 0.20 -4.84 8.53
C LEU A 728 1.31 -3.81 8.77
N PRO A 729 1.36 -2.64 8.11
CA PRO A 729 2.38 -1.63 8.39
C PRO A 729 2.44 -1.17 9.85
N GLN A 730 1.29 -1.13 10.55
CA GLN A 730 1.24 -0.81 11.99
C GLN A 730 1.86 -1.93 12.83
N VAL A 731 1.58 -3.19 12.49
CA VAL A 731 2.18 -4.36 13.17
C VAL A 731 3.69 -4.38 12.98
N VAL A 732 4.17 -4.14 11.77
CA VAL A 732 5.62 -4.04 11.46
C VAL A 732 6.28 -2.92 12.29
N LYS A 733 5.62 -1.78 12.42
CA LYS A 733 6.09 -0.68 13.27
C LYS A 733 6.16 -1.08 14.76
N THR A 734 5.15 -1.75 15.27
CA THR A 734 5.15 -2.31 16.64
C THR A 734 6.29 -3.30 16.85
N ALA A 735 6.51 -4.19 15.88
CA ALA A 735 7.59 -5.16 15.89
C ALA A 735 8.96 -4.48 16.00
N ARG A 736 9.16 -3.37 15.28
CA ARG A 736 10.37 -2.55 15.37
C ARG A 736 10.55 -1.94 16.76
N THR A 737 9.47 -1.44 17.36
CA THR A 737 9.48 -0.90 18.72
C THR A 737 9.83 -1.98 19.74
N MET A 738 9.31 -3.19 19.58
CA MET A 738 9.66 -4.37 20.39
C MET A 738 11.14 -4.71 20.29
N LYS A 739 11.68 -4.74 19.05
CA LYS A 739 13.11 -5.00 18.81
C LYS A 739 13.99 -3.94 19.50
N ALA A 740 13.60 -2.67 19.45
CA ALA A 740 14.32 -1.60 20.15
C ALA A 740 14.28 -1.79 21.66
N ALA A 741 13.13 -2.17 22.23
CA ALA A 741 12.98 -2.47 23.66
C ALA A 741 13.86 -3.65 24.09
N VAL A 742 13.86 -4.73 23.31
CA VAL A 742 14.74 -5.91 23.55
C VAL A 742 16.22 -5.54 23.48
N SER A 743 16.61 -4.69 22.52
CA SER A 743 18.00 -4.23 22.40
C SER A 743 18.46 -3.43 23.64
N ILE A 744 17.57 -2.67 24.28
CA ILE A 744 17.86 -1.98 25.54
C ILE A 744 18.01 -2.97 26.69
N LEU A 745 17.19 -4.04 26.73
CA LEU A 745 17.23 -5.06 27.78
C LEU A 745 18.40 -6.04 27.61
N GLN A 746 18.92 -6.23 26.40
CA GLN A 746 19.94 -7.20 26.06
C GLN A 746 21.18 -7.16 26.98
N PRO A 747 21.83 -6.01 27.26
CA PRO A 747 22.97 -5.93 28.14
C PRO A 747 22.66 -6.39 29.57
N HIS A 748 21.44 -6.14 30.05
CA HIS A 748 20.98 -6.54 31.39
C HIS A 748 20.76 -8.04 31.46
N ILE A 749 20.14 -8.62 30.41
CA ILE A 749 19.94 -10.06 30.30
C ILE A 749 21.28 -10.79 30.23
N GLU A 750 22.25 -10.25 29.50
CA GLU A 750 23.59 -10.82 29.40
C GLU A 750 24.36 -10.75 30.73
N ALA A 751 24.19 -9.66 31.47
CA ALA A 751 24.78 -9.47 32.79
C ALA A 751 24.17 -10.41 33.85
N GLU A 752 22.93 -10.82 33.71
CA GLU A 752 22.21 -11.71 34.63
C GLU A 752 22.54 -13.21 34.34
N LYS A 753 23.13 -13.53 33.19
CA LYS A 753 23.43 -14.93 32.77
C LYS A 753 24.86 -15.35 33.10
N GLU A 754 25.03 -16.32 33.96
CA GLU A 754 26.22 -17.17 34.02
C GLU A 754 26.14 -18.22 32.89
N GLY A 755 26.66 -17.89 31.68
CA GLY A 755 27.05 -18.86 30.63
C GLY A 755 25.94 -19.48 29.76
N GLY A 756 25.07 -18.72 29.12
CA GLY A 756 24.10 -19.24 28.13
C GLY A 756 23.72 -18.25 27.01
N SER A 757 23.18 -18.77 25.90
CA SER A 757 22.71 -17.96 24.75
C SER A 757 21.72 -16.86 25.15
N SER A 758 21.89 -15.68 24.60
CA SER A 758 21.03 -14.51 24.86
C SER A 758 19.69 -14.54 24.11
N LYS A 759 19.48 -15.49 23.18
CA LYS A 759 18.28 -15.59 22.35
C LYS A 759 17.23 -16.52 22.95
N ALA A 760 15.94 -16.22 22.70
CA ALA A 760 14.81 -16.99 23.20
C ALA A 760 14.73 -18.41 22.59
N GLY A 761 15.33 -18.60 21.42
CA GLY A 761 15.41 -19.85 20.66
C GLY A 761 15.77 -19.61 19.21
N LYS A 762 16.00 -20.69 18.46
CA LYS A 762 16.27 -20.63 17.02
C LYS A 762 15.15 -21.32 16.25
N VAL A 763 14.60 -20.64 15.23
CA VAL A 763 13.48 -21.13 14.43
C VAL A 763 13.88 -21.16 12.96
N VAL A 764 13.68 -22.30 12.31
CA VAL A 764 13.81 -22.44 10.85
C VAL A 764 12.44 -22.19 10.23
N LEU A 765 12.34 -21.26 9.27
CA LEU A 765 11.12 -20.95 8.53
C LEU A 765 11.28 -21.32 7.06
N ALA A 766 10.22 -21.88 6.48
CA ALA A 766 10.18 -22.21 5.07
C ALA A 766 8.76 -22.12 4.51
N THR A 767 8.63 -21.63 3.29
CA THR A 767 7.48 -21.97 2.46
C THR A 767 7.76 -23.32 1.81
N VAL A 768 6.83 -24.27 1.99
CA VAL A 768 7.03 -25.65 1.58
C VAL A 768 7.15 -25.78 0.06
N LYS A 769 7.71 -26.90 -0.38
CA LYS A 769 7.90 -27.24 -1.78
C LYS A 769 6.61 -27.04 -2.60
N GLY A 770 6.75 -26.50 -3.81
CA GLY A 770 5.63 -26.25 -4.70
C GLY A 770 4.83 -24.96 -4.41
N ASP A 771 5.23 -24.19 -3.39
CA ASP A 771 4.57 -22.94 -3.03
C ASP A 771 5.56 -21.77 -3.02
N VAL A 772 5.19 -20.70 -3.72
CA VAL A 772 6.03 -19.48 -3.88
C VAL A 772 5.56 -18.31 -3.04
N HIS A 773 4.49 -18.48 -2.29
CA HIS A 773 3.90 -17.41 -1.50
C HIS A 773 4.67 -17.23 -0.19
N ASP A 774 5.43 -16.16 -0.09
CA ASP A 774 6.34 -15.90 1.04
C ASP A 774 5.86 -14.80 2.00
N ILE A 775 4.85 -14.01 1.64
CA ILE A 775 4.40 -12.86 2.43
C ILE A 775 4.06 -13.28 3.86
N GLY A 776 3.27 -14.34 4.03
CA GLY A 776 2.91 -14.86 5.36
C GLY A 776 4.13 -15.33 6.15
N LYS A 777 5.07 -16.04 5.52
CA LYS A 777 6.32 -16.50 6.11
C LYS A 777 7.20 -15.32 6.53
N ASN A 778 7.31 -14.30 5.67
CA ASN A 778 8.13 -13.12 5.95
C ASN A 778 7.57 -12.34 7.15
N ILE A 779 6.25 -12.23 7.29
CA ILE A 779 5.60 -11.64 8.47
C ILE A 779 5.98 -12.43 9.73
N VAL A 780 5.92 -13.76 9.68
CA VAL A 780 6.31 -14.62 10.81
C VAL A 780 7.78 -14.41 11.15
N ALA A 781 8.68 -14.38 10.14
CA ALA A 781 10.10 -14.14 10.34
C ALA A 781 10.36 -12.81 11.07
N VAL A 782 9.67 -11.78 10.67
CA VAL A 782 9.69 -10.46 11.30
C VAL A 782 9.22 -10.54 12.76
N VAL A 783 8.05 -11.10 13.01
CA VAL A 783 7.47 -11.22 14.36
C VAL A 783 8.40 -12.03 15.27
N MET A 784 8.92 -13.14 14.79
CA MET A 784 9.82 -13.98 15.58
C MET A 784 11.15 -13.29 15.90
N SER A 785 11.77 -12.65 14.90
CA SER A 785 13.02 -11.88 15.10
C SER A 785 12.84 -10.74 16.11
N CYS A 786 11.67 -10.08 16.10
CA CYS A 786 11.34 -9.02 17.03
C CYS A 786 11.13 -9.52 18.47
N ASN A 787 10.74 -10.77 18.62
CA ASN A 787 10.58 -11.43 19.92
C ASN A 787 11.85 -12.20 20.37
N ASN A 788 13.00 -11.77 19.88
CA ASN A 788 14.33 -12.27 20.27
C ASN A 788 14.62 -13.72 19.87
N TYR A 789 13.90 -14.27 18.86
CA TYR A 789 14.25 -15.53 18.25
C TYR A 789 15.32 -15.35 17.16
N ASP A 790 16.18 -16.36 17.01
CA ASP A 790 17.08 -16.46 15.88
C ASP A 790 16.35 -17.13 14.73
N VAL A 791 16.09 -16.40 13.65
CA VAL A 791 15.31 -16.89 12.52
C VAL A 791 16.22 -17.25 11.37
N VAL A 792 16.13 -18.49 10.92
CA VAL A 792 16.78 -19.00 9.71
C VAL A 792 15.71 -19.18 8.65
N ASP A 793 15.59 -18.20 7.77
CA ASP A 793 14.63 -18.23 6.66
C ASP A 793 15.23 -18.97 5.47
N LEU A 794 14.58 -20.04 5.04
CA LEU A 794 15.02 -20.88 3.90
C LEU A 794 14.43 -20.45 2.57
N GLY A 795 13.52 -19.42 2.58
CA GLY A 795 12.86 -18.94 1.37
C GLY A 795 11.60 -19.75 1.02
N VAL A 796 11.33 -19.83 -0.27
CA VAL A 796 10.16 -20.50 -0.86
C VAL A 796 10.52 -21.80 -1.55
N MET A 797 9.52 -22.63 -1.86
CA MET A 797 9.67 -23.90 -2.57
C MET A 797 10.69 -24.88 -1.95
N VAL A 798 10.81 -24.85 -0.62
CA VAL A 798 11.87 -25.58 0.09
C VAL A 798 11.51 -27.06 0.23
N PRO A 799 12.31 -27.98 -0.33
CA PRO A 799 12.08 -29.42 -0.19
C PRO A 799 12.16 -29.88 1.27
N ALA A 800 11.36 -30.88 1.62
CA ALA A 800 11.31 -31.44 2.98
C ALA A 800 12.68 -31.84 3.52
N GLU A 801 13.52 -32.48 2.69
CA GLU A 801 14.86 -32.90 3.04
C GLU A 801 15.80 -31.73 3.40
N GLN A 802 15.60 -30.60 2.72
CA GLN A 802 16.38 -29.39 3.00
C GLN A 802 15.95 -28.75 4.32
N ILE A 803 14.61 -28.69 4.59
CA ILE A 803 14.07 -28.18 5.85
C ILE A 803 14.62 -29.00 7.02
N VAL A 804 14.52 -30.33 6.93
CA VAL A 804 15.03 -31.26 7.95
C VAL A 804 16.54 -31.12 8.16
N ARG A 805 17.31 -31.12 7.06
CA ARG A 805 18.77 -30.96 7.12
C ARG A 805 19.14 -29.63 7.80
N LYS A 806 18.50 -28.54 7.42
CA LYS A 806 18.74 -27.20 8.00
C LYS A 806 18.32 -27.14 9.46
N ALA A 807 17.23 -27.75 9.84
CA ALA A 807 16.80 -27.81 11.23
C ALA A 807 17.86 -28.48 12.12
N VAL A 808 18.52 -29.56 11.60
CA VAL A 808 19.63 -30.26 12.29
C VAL A 808 20.92 -29.46 12.29
N GLU A 809 21.34 -28.93 11.13
CA GLU A 809 22.57 -28.14 10.98
C GLU A 809 22.57 -26.91 11.89
N GLU A 810 21.46 -26.20 11.89
CA GLU A 810 21.29 -24.97 12.66
C GLU A 810 20.95 -25.21 14.15
N LYS A 811 20.73 -26.47 14.53
CA LYS A 811 20.25 -26.86 15.88
C LYS A 811 19.00 -26.07 16.25
N ALA A 812 18.02 -26.07 15.35
CA ALA A 812 16.79 -25.35 15.55
C ALA A 812 15.99 -25.87 16.77
N ASP A 813 15.29 -24.97 17.43
CA ASP A 813 14.37 -25.29 18.53
C ASP A 813 12.95 -25.53 18.01
N ALA A 814 12.60 -24.96 16.85
CA ALA A 814 11.32 -25.18 16.16
C ALA A 814 11.45 -25.01 14.64
N VAL A 815 10.47 -25.55 13.91
CA VAL A 815 10.33 -25.37 12.45
C VAL A 815 8.97 -24.75 12.16
N GLY A 816 8.95 -23.67 11.37
CA GLY A 816 7.73 -23.02 10.89
C GLY A 816 7.53 -23.29 9.40
N LEU A 817 6.37 -23.82 9.06
CA LEU A 817 5.94 -24.14 7.68
C LEU A 817 4.86 -23.18 7.23
N SER A 818 5.06 -22.59 6.08
CA SER A 818 4.08 -21.70 5.42
C SER A 818 3.61 -22.30 4.10
N GLY A 819 2.34 -22.09 3.78
CA GLY A 819 1.74 -22.46 2.49
C GLY A 819 0.43 -21.73 2.25
N LEU A 820 0.17 -21.34 1.00
CA LEU A 820 -1.02 -20.63 0.59
C LEU A 820 -1.92 -21.45 -0.32
N ILE A 821 -1.38 -22.41 -1.04
CA ILE A 821 -2.11 -23.22 -2.01
C ILE A 821 -2.43 -24.62 -1.46
N THR A 822 -3.48 -25.25 -1.97
CA THR A 822 -3.91 -26.57 -1.49
C THR A 822 -2.80 -27.65 -1.56
N PRO A 823 -1.94 -27.73 -2.60
CA PRO A 823 -0.84 -28.69 -2.63
C PRO A 823 0.14 -28.56 -1.47
N SER A 824 0.30 -27.36 -0.90
CA SER A 824 1.19 -27.12 0.25
C SER A 824 0.79 -27.93 1.47
N LEU A 825 -0.49 -28.27 1.61
CA LEU A 825 -1.00 -29.06 2.72
C LEU A 825 -0.41 -30.48 2.73
N GLU A 826 -0.23 -31.09 1.56
CA GLU A 826 0.38 -32.42 1.42
C GLU A 826 1.89 -32.35 1.68
N GLU A 827 2.55 -31.30 1.20
CA GLU A 827 3.98 -31.11 1.45
C GLU A 827 4.29 -30.87 2.94
N MET A 828 3.41 -30.19 3.68
CA MET A 828 3.56 -30.05 5.14
C MET A 828 3.48 -31.40 5.85
N VAL A 829 2.62 -32.31 5.40
CA VAL A 829 2.56 -33.70 5.90
C VAL A 829 3.86 -34.43 5.57
N HIS A 830 4.38 -34.25 4.35
CA HIS A 830 5.64 -34.84 3.94
C HIS A 830 6.84 -34.34 4.79
N VAL A 831 6.90 -33.03 5.06
CA VAL A 831 7.93 -32.47 5.98
C VAL A 831 7.84 -33.14 7.36
N ALA A 832 6.66 -33.25 7.93
CA ALA A 832 6.46 -33.90 9.23
C ALA A 832 6.92 -35.36 9.22
N GLN A 833 6.61 -36.12 8.16
CA GLN A 833 7.10 -37.51 8.00
C GLN A 833 8.62 -37.59 7.90
N GLN A 834 9.24 -36.68 7.15
CA GLN A 834 10.71 -36.64 7.05
C GLN A 834 11.38 -36.24 8.38
N MET A 835 10.77 -35.34 9.14
CA MET A 835 11.23 -35.00 10.50
C MET A 835 11.10 -36.23 11.44
N GLN A 836 10.00 -36.96 11.36
CA GLN A 836 9.80 -38.19 12.10
C GLN A 836 10.88 -39.26 11.74
N ASN A 837 11.10 -39.46 10.45
CA ASN A 837 12.12 -40.40 9.95
C ASN A 837 13.55 -40.02 10.40
N ALA A 838 13.81 -38.73 10.52
CA ALA A 838 15.09 -38.21 11.05
C ALA A 838 15.19 -38.29 12.58
N GLY A 839 14.17 -38.80 13.28
CA GLY A 839 14.12 -38.91 14.75
C GLY A 839 14.02 -37.58 15.49
N LEU A 840 13.61 -36.52 14.80
CA LEU A 840 13.42 -35.20 15.36
C LEU A 840 12.08 -35.11 16.11
N ARG A 841 12.06 -34.34 17.20
CA ARG A 841 10.82 -34.01 17.95
C ARG A 841 10.64 -32.51 18.16
N LEU A 842 11.20 -31.73 17.28
CA LEU A 842 11.08 -30.26 17.32
C LEU A 842 9.62 -29.84 17.08
N PRO A 843 9.11 -28.80 17.74
CA PRO A 843 7.82 -28.24 17.42
C PRO A 843 7.74 -27.84 15.94
N ILE A 844 6.64 -28.22 15.30
CA ILE A 844 6.27 -27.76 13.95
C ILE A 844 5.14 -26.74 14.09
N MET A 845 5.36 -25.53 13.65
CA MET A 845 4.35 -24.48 13.53
C MET A 845 3.84 -24.47 12.09
N VAL A 846 2.55 -24.62 11.91
CA VAL A 846 1.89 -24.68 10.60
C VAL A 846 1.05 -23.43 10.42
N GLY A 847 1.36 -22.62 9.39
CA GLY A 847 0.65 -21.39 9.07
C GLY A 847 0.42 -21.21 7.57
N GLY A 848 -0.45 -20.26 7.25
CA GLY A 848 -0.85 -19.93 5.88
C GLY A 848 -2.37 -20.03 5.67
N ALA A 849 -2.88 -19.33 4.67
CA ALA A 849 -4.33 -19.15 4.50
C ALA A 849 -5.12 -20.43 4.24
N THR A 850 -4.49 -21.45 3.66
CA THR A 850 -5.14 -22.76 3.42
C THR A 850 -5.00 -23.73 4.58
N THR A 851 -4.19 -23.41 5.58
CA THR A 851 -3.97 -24.31 6.72
C THR A 851 -5.11 -24.20 7.73
N SER A 852 -5.41 -25.30 8.40
CA SER A 852 -6.41 -25.34 9.45
C SER A 852 -6.02 -26.25 10.59
N GLU A 853 -6.63 -26.05 11.74
CA GLU A 853 -6.43 -26.94 12.89
C GLU A 853 -6.93 -28.37 12.58
N MET A 854 -7.99 -28.49 11.77
CA MET A 854 -8.52 -29.78 11.34
C MET A 854 -7.52 -30.53 10.46
N HIS A 855 -6.88 -29.85 9.50
CA HIS A 855 -5.81 -30.42 8.68
C HIS A 855 -4.64 -30.90 9.53
N VAL A 856 -4.17 -30.07 10.48
CA VAL A 856 -3.11 -30.48 11.42
C VAL A 856 -3.51 -31.71 12.21
N ALA A 857 -4.74 -31.72 12.77
CA ALA A 857 -5.23 -32.83 13.59
C ALA A 857 -5.38 -34.14 12.81
N LEU A 858 -5.85 -34.07 11.54
CA LEU A 858 -6.17 -35.24 10.73
C LEU A 858 -4.98 -35.79 9.94
N LYS A 859 -4.08 -34.92 9.49
CA LYS A 859 -3.06 -35.28 8.51
C LYS A 859 -1.61 -35.17 9.04
N ILE A 860 -1.27 -34.14 9.77
CA ILE A 860 0.10 -33.88 10.21
C ILE A 860 0.39 -34.54 11.56
N ALA A 861 -0.43 -34.28 12.57
CA ALA A 861 -0.21 -34.80 13.92
C ALA A 861 -0.20 -36.35 14.01
N PRO A 862 -0.92 -37.13 13.17
CA PRO A 862 -0.84 -38.58 13.19
C PRO A 862 0.49 -39.15 12.69
N VAL A 863 1.26 -38.42 11.92
CA VAL A 863 2.50 -38.88 11.29
C VAL A 863 3.76 -38.35 11.97
N TYR A 864 3.59 -37.59 13.06
CA TYR A 864 4.70 -36.95 13.77
C TYR A 864 4.50 -37.00 15.29
N ASP A 865 5.48 -37.50 16.02
CA ASP A 865 5.42 -37.66 17.49
C ASP A 865 5.69 -36.36 18.27
N GLY A 866 6.36 -35.40 17.64
CA GLY A 866 6.60 -34.06 18.21
C GLY A 866 5.35 -33.16 18.22
N PRO A 867 5.40 -32.04 18.93
CA PRO A 867 4.27 -31.11 18.93
C PRO A 867 4.10 -30.45 17.57
N VAL A 868 2.85 -30.45 17.05
CA VAL A 868 2.47 -29.70 15.86
C VAL A 868 1.42 -28.66 16.28
N VAL A 869 1.59 -27.42 15.88
CA VAL A 869 0.67 -26.34 16.25
C VAL A 869 0.20 -25.62 15.02
N TRP A 870 -1.12 -25.59 14.81
CA TRP A 870 -1.70 -24.69 13.84
C TRP A 870 -1.68 -23.24 14.37
N VAL A 871 -1.11 -22.34 13.59
CA VAL A 871 -0.98 -20.94 13.96
C VAL A 871 -1.88 -20.12 13.04
N LYS A 872 -3.02 -19.72 13.58
CA LYS A 872 -4.06 -18.97 12.86
C LYS A 872 -3.58 -17.61 12.35
N ASP A 873 -2.69 -16.98 13.11
CA ASP A 873 -2.20 -15.63 12.82
C ASP A 873 -0.70 -15.54 13.06
N ALA A 874 0.01 -14.83 12.18
CA ALA A 874 1.47 -14.69 12.26
C ALA A 874 1.94 -14.11 13.60
N SER A 875 1.17 -13.22 14.21
CA SER A 875 1.51 -12.58 15.49
C SER A 875 1.54 -13.55 16.68
N LEU A 876 0.85 -14.69 16.58
CA LEU A 876 0.76 -15.68 17.66
C LEU A 876 2.01 -16.58 17.78
N ASN A 877 2.85 -16.64 16.75
CA ASN A 877 3.99 -17.56 16.68
C ASN A 877 4.93 -17.43 17.89
N ALA A 878 5.28 -16.19 18.26
CA ALA A 878 6.21 -15.94 19.37
C ALA A 878 5.64 -16.41 20.72
N GLY A 879 4.37 -16.14 20.98
CA GLY A 879 3.68 -16.58 22.19
C GLY A 879 3.54 -18.10 22.29
N ILE A 880 3.29 -18.77 21.16
CA ILE A 880 3.23 -20.25 21.07
C ILE A 880 4.60 -20.83 21.36
N CYS A 881 5.68 -20.32 20.74
CA CYS A 881 7.05 -20.76 21.02
C CYS A 881 7.43 -20.55 22.48
N ALA A 882 7.10 -19.40 23.07
CA ALA A 882 7.36 -19.13 24.48
C ALA A 882 6.68 -20.14 25.41
N ARG A 883 5.45 -20.57 25.10
CA ARG A 883 4.76 -21.64 25.83
C ARG A 883 5.41 -23.00 25.63
N LEU A 884 5.79 -23.35 24.39
CA LEU A 884 6.41 -24.65 24.08
C LEU A 884 7.78 -24.82 24.74
N PHE A 885 8.58 -23.74 24.77
CA PHE A 885 9.92 -23.76 25.35
C PHE A 885 9.95 -23.47 26.87
N GLY A 886 8.82 -22.99 27.40
CA GLY A 886 8.67 -22.64 28.79
C GLY A 886 8.44 -23.84 29.72
N LYS A 887 8.26 -23.56 31.02
CA LYS A 887 8.03 -24.58 32.06
C LYS A 887 6.77 -25.42 31.84
N ASP A 888 5.78 -24.88 31.16
CA ASP A 888 4.48 -25.49 30.86
C ASP A 888 4.43 -26.21 29.51
N GLY A 889 5.55 -26.31 28.79
CA GLY A 889 5.61 -26.87 27.44
C GLY A 889 5.04 -28.28 27.34
N ALA A 890 5.41 -29.17 28.28
CA ALA A 890 4.89 -30.55 28.29
C ALA A 890 3.37 -30.61 28.55
N ALA A 891 2.83 -29.69 29.39
CA ALA A 891 1.40 -29.58 29.64
C ALA A 891 0.65 -29.09 28.40
N TYR A 892 1.24 -28.12 27.69
CA TYR A 892 0.68 -27.59 26.45
C TYR A 892 0.70 -28.63 25.31
N GLU A 893 1.78 -29.39 25.17
CA GLU A 893 1.83 -30.52 24.22
C GLU A 893 0.74 -31.55 24.50
N ALA A 894 0.53 -31.91 25.77
CA ALA A 894 -0.53 -32.84 26.19
C ALA A 894 -1.93 -32.27 25.92
N GLU A 895 -2.14 -30.97 26.07
CA GLU A 895 -3.38 -30.29 25.73
C GLU A 895 -3.67 -30.35 24.23
N LEU A 896 -2.66 -30.06 23.39
CA LEU A 896 -2.76 -30.13 21.92
C LEU A 896 -3.11 -31.56 21.46
N LYS A 897 -2.45 -32.59 21.99
CA LYS A 897 -2.72 -33.99 21.65
C LYS A 897 -4.16 -34.37 21.97
N ARG A 898 -4.67 -34.01 23.15
CA ARG A 898 -6.07 -34.25 23.53
C ARG A 898 -7.05 -33.54 22.60
N ARG A 899 -6.76 -32.29 22.27
CA ARG A 899 -7.60 -31.46 21.39
C ARG A 899 -7.68 -32.07 20.01
N TYR A 900 -6.55 -32.52 19.44
CA TYR A 900 -6.53 -33.15 18.13
C TYR A 900 -7.21 -34.53 18.13
N GLU A 901 -7.13 -35.28 19.21
CA GLU A 901 -7.88 -36.54 19.37
C GLU A 901 -9.39 -36.30 19.35
N GLN A 902 -9.86 -35.27 20.08
CA GLN A 902 -11.28 -34.89 20.06
C GLN A 902 -11.74 -34.42 18.67
N LEU A 903 -10.91 -33.63 17.95
CA LEU A 903 -11.22 -33.22 16.59
C LEU A 903 -11.31 -34.41 15.64
N ARG A 904 -10.37 -35.35 15.70
CA ARG A 904 -10.41 -36.58 14.90
C ARG A 904 -11.67 -37.40 15.18
N GLN A 905 -11.99 -37.61 16.45
CA GLN A 905 -13.16 -38.37 16.84
C GLN A 905 -14.43 -37.69 16.30
N LYS A 906 -14.58 -36.37 16.50
CA LYS A 906 -15.71 -35.61 15.99
C LYS A 906 -15.85 -35.69 14.47
N TYR A 907 -14.74 -35.59 13.75
CA TYR A 907 -14.72 -35.75 12.30
C TYR A 907 -15.16 -37.14 11.85
N HIS A 908 -14.65 -38.20 12.48
CA HIS A 908 -15.06 -39.58 12.17
C HIS A 908 -16.53 -39.86 12.50
N GLU A 909 -17.05 -39.27 13.58
CA GLU A 909 -18.47 -39.37 13.92
C GLU A 909 -19.36 -38.64 12.90
N GLN A 910 -18.92 -37.52 12.37
CA GLN A 910 -19.63 -36.80 11.29
C GLN A 910 -19.60 -37.59 9.99
N GLN A 911 -18.43 -38.13 9.61
CA GLN A 911 -18.30 -38.98 8.42
C GLN A 911 -19.15 -40.26 8.55
N ALA A 912 -19.21 -40.87 9.70
CA ALA A 912 -20.03 -42.05 9.96
C ALA A 912 -21.55 -41.83 9.87
N ARG A 913 -21.97 -40.54 10.01
CA ARG A 913 -23.38 -40.12 9.80
C ARG A 913 -23.75 -39.89 8.33
N LEU A 914 -22.77 -39.78 7.44
CA LEU A 914 -23.01 -39.67 6.00
C LEU A 914 -23.35 -41.07 5.47
N GLY A 915 -24.61 -41.30 5.14
CA GLY A 915 -25.05 -42.52 4.45
C GLY A 915 -24.45 -42.60 3.04
N SER A 916 -24.35 -43.78 2.49
CA SER A 916 -23.95 -43.97 1.10
C SER A 916 -24.94 -43.27 0.14
N LEU A 917 -24.51 -42.88 -1.04
CA LEU A 917 -25.39 -42.33 -2.07
C LEU A 917 -26.54 -43.26 -2.41
N GLN A 918 -26.31 -44.57 -2.29
CA GLN A 918 -27.33 -45.59 -2.53
C GLN A 918 -28.39 -45.57 -1.42
N GLU A 919 -27.97 -45.49 -0.14
CA GLU A 919 -28.92 -45.37 0.99
C GLU A 919 -29.70 -44.06 0.91
N ALA A 920 -29.05 -42.93 0.53
CA ALA A 920 -29.75 -41.68 0.35
C ALA A 920 -30.80 -41.73 -0.78
N ARG A 921 -30.50 -42.44 -1.89
CA ARG A 921 -31.46 -42.70 -2.97
C ARG A 921 -32.60 -43.60 -2.55
N GLU A 922 -32.32 -44.59 -1.73
CA GLU A 922 -33.35 -45.52 -1.20
C GLU A 922 -34.27 -44.82 -0.18
N ASN A 923 -33.72 -43.91 0.61
CA ASN A 923 -34.46 -43.09 1.59
C ASN A 923 -35.02 -41.79 0.99
N LYS A 924 -35.06 -41.68 -0.32
CA LYS A 924 -35.61 -40.52 -1.02
C LYS A 924 -37.05 -40.25 -0.53
N LEU A 925 -37.29 -39.01 -0.10
CA LEU A 925 -38.59 -38.51 0.26
C LEU A 925 -39.54 -38.66 -0.95
N ASN A 926 -40.55 -39.51 -0.85
CA ASN A 926 -41.55 -39.69 -1.90
C ASN A 926 -42.74 -38.78 -1.58
N LEU A 927 -42.79 -37.61 -2.23
CA LEU A 927 -43.82 -36.59 -2.02
C LEU A 927 -45.02 -36.75 -2.96
N PHE A 928 -44.99 -37.74 -3.91
CA PHE A 928 -46.06 -37.97 -4.90
C PHE A 928 -46.37 -39.45 -5.04
#